data_13cfa5e27b1857926e0eb6d416124236
#
_entry.id   13cfa5e27b1857926e0eb6d416124236
#
_cell.length_a   1.000
_cell.length_b   1.000
_cell.length_c   1.000
_cell.angle_alpha   90.00
_cell.angle_beta   90.00
_cell.angle_gamma   90.00
#
_symmetry.space_group_name_H-M   'P 1'
#
loop_
_entity.id
_entity.type
_entity.pdbx_description
1 polymer ?
#
loop_
_entity_poly.entity_id
_entity_poly.type
_entity_poly.pdbx_seq_one_letter_code
_entity_poly.pdbx_strand_id
1 'polypeptide(L)'
;MIMDNFDSPFLYNRPSLDVEGVKKAIVYKLIFLIGRSPKEASQRDWLNATLHAVRDLVTEGWITTARQSRAEETRRVYYLSMEFLIGRTLSNAMIAEGVYDVAEKALAELNVDLEEIIEKEVDPGLGNGGLGRLAACFMDSLATLAIPAMGYGIRYEYGMFRQKIENGQQVERPDDWLEKGAPWEFMRPSKRFSIDFGGHIYFEGKKCIWNPAEKVTALAYDQMIPGYKNDSASTLRLWSAHGGEVFDLAEFNRGDHLAAVATRSANQNLSRVLYPDDSTWNGRELRLRQEYFLVSASLQDILRRHLRTHGTLDNLADKVAIHLNDTHPALAIPELMRILIDLHGYSWQNAWDVTRRIFSYTCHTLMSEALETWPVEMMAKILPRHLQMIFEINDHFLEYVKTYVTTDMDFIRRVSLIEEGYQRKVRMGWLSVVGSHKVNGVAAIHSDLMVTSTFADFARIYPERFTNVTNGVTPRRWLAVANPKLAALFDQYIGSEWRCDLSQIEKLKAFADKGEFKRAVADIKYNNKVRLAQYVKKTLNIDLDPHALFDVQVKRIHEYKRQMLNVLHIIARYNEMLAHPEKDWQPRVFILAGKAASAYYAAKQTIRLINDVANVINNDERLKGRLKVVFIPNYSVSLAQLIIPAADISEQISLAGTEASGTSNMKFALNGALTLGTLDGANVEILDNVGKDHIFIFGNTVEQVEALRREGYHPFDYYQNDEQLREVIDQIIRGDFSPEEPNRYHSLIQGLQYHDYYQSFADFRSYVEAQKAVDKKYQDRDVWVASTIQNMVNMGFFSSDRTILEYAKNIWKIEPLKLEK
;
A
#
# COMPACT_ATOMS: atom_id res chain seq x y z
N MET A 1 12.04 -40.46 -9.62
CA MET A 1 11.77 -41.78 -9.03
C MET A 1 12.54 -41.98 -7.72
N ILE A 2 12.53 -40.99 -6.80
CA ILE A 2 13.07 -41.10 -5.42
C ILE A 2 12.13 -40.38 -4.40
N MET A 3 10.94 -39.92 -4.81
CA MET A 3 10.06 -39.10 -3.94
C MET A 3 8.71 -39.73 -3.60
N ASP A 4 8.46 -40.97 -4.00
CA ASP A 4 7.12 -41.58 -3.84
C ASP A 4 6.93 -42.40 -2.55
N ASN A 5 7.97 -42.47 -1.69
CA ASN A 5 7.92 -43.32 -0.47
C ASN A 5 7.97 -42.55 0.86
N PHE A 6 7.69 -41.22 0.87
CA PHE A 6 7.51 -40.49 2.12
C PHE A 6 6.02 -40.25 2.35
N ASP A 7 5.33 -41.18 2.93
CA ASP A 7 3.91 -41.09 3.31
C ASP A 7 3.64 -40.07 4.42
N SER A 8 4.67 -39.58 5.07
CA SER A 8 4.60 -38.40 5.94
C SER A 8 5.62 -37.33 5.47
N PRO A 9 5.19 -36.12 5.15
CA PRO A 9 6.11 -35.03 4.77
C PRO A 9 7.06 -34.64 5.90
N PHE A 10 6.78 -35.03 7.14
CA PHE A 10 7.47 -34.56 8.31
C PHE A 10 7.93 -35.75 9.17
N LEU A 11 9.16 -36.17 8.98
CA LEU A 11 9.90 -36.98 9.94
C LEU A 11 10.22 -36.22 11.25
N TYR A 12 9.69 -34.99 11.34
CA TYR A 12 9.90 -34.09 12.44
C TYR A 12 8.65 -34.05 13.33
N ASN A 13 8.81 -34.32 14.60
CA ASN A 13 7.73 -34.12 15.56
C ASN A 13 7.45 -32.63 15.73
N ARG A 14 6.31 -32.20 15.24
CA ARG A 14 5.82 -30.83 15.48
C ARG A 14 5.86 -30.57 16.98
N PRO A 15 6.46 -29.45 17.44
CA PRO A 15 6.38 -29.07 18.85
C PRO A 15 4.92 -29.00 19.28
N SER A 16 4.58 -29.44 20.49
CA SER A 16 3.26 -29.18 21.03
C SER A 16 3.04 -27.67 21.12
N LEU A 17 1.80 -27.25 20.80
CA LEU A 17 1.43 -25.82 20.84
C LEU A 17 1.04 -25.35 22.26
N ASP A 18 1.54 -26.03 23.29
CA ASP A 18 1.47 -25.60 24.68
C ASP A 18 2.71 -24.78 25.09
N VAL A 19 2.68 -24.19 26.27
CA VAL A 19 3.74 -23.30 26.77
C VAL A 19 5.10 -23.99 26.76
N GLU A 20 5.16 -25.25 27.20
CA GLU A 20 6.42 -26.02 27.30
C GLU A 20 6.98 -26.36 25.91
N GLY A 21 6.13 -26.77 24.96
CA GLY A 21 6.55 -27.08 23.59
C GLY A 21 7.06 -25.84 22.85
N VAL A 22 6.34 -24.71 22.94
CA VAL A 22 6.76 -23.44 22.31
C VAL A 22 8.05 -22.92 22.96
N LYS A 23 8.17 -23.00 24.31
CA LYS A 23 9.40 -22.65 25.04
C LYS A 23 10.60 -23.46 24.56
N LYS A 24 10.44 -24.77 24.46
CA LYS A 24 11.50 -25.68 23.95
C LYS A 24 11.88 -25.34 22.51
N ALA A 25 10.90 -25.05 21.65
CA ALA A 25 11.16 -24.67 20.26
C ALA A 25 11.99 -23.38 20.17
N ILE A 26 11.61 -22.34 20.94
CA ILE A 26 12.34 -21.06 20.98
C ILE A 26 13.77 -21.26 21.49
N VAL A 27 13.95 -21.98 22.63
CA VAL A 27 15.27 -22.23 23.20
C VAL A 27 16.13 -23.09 22.25
N TYR A 28 15.52 -24.05 21.56
CA TYR A 28 16.23 -24.85 20.55
C TYR A 28 16.77 -23.96 19.42
N LYS A 29 15.94 -23.04 18.89
CA LYS A 29 16.38 -22.09 17.86
C LYS A 29 17.46 -21.15 18.36
N LEU A 30 17.34 -20.67 19.61
CA LEU A 30 18.35 -19.81 20.22
C LEU A 30 19.73 -20.50 20.30
N ILE A 31 19.78 -21.75 20.76
CA ILE A 31 21.03 -22.47 20.95
C ILE A 31 21.59 -22.94 19.60
N PHE A 32 20.80 -23.65 18.80
CA PHE A 32 21.32 -24.39 17.65
C PHE A 32 21.27 -23.60 16.31
N LEU A 33 20.46 -22.57 16.20
CA LEU A 33 20.39 -21.73 14.99
C LEU A 33 21.06 -20.37 15.19
N ILE A 34 20.80 -19.72 16.34
CA ILE A 34 21.38 -18.40 16.63
C ILE A 34 22.77 -18.53 17.26
N GLY A 35 23.06 -19.67 17.95
CA GLY A 35 24.36 -19.92 18.58
C GLY A 35 24.56 -19.14 19.88
N ARG A 36 23.52 -18.94 20.68
CA ARG A 36 23.56 -18.21 21.94
C ARG A 36 23.01 -19.04 23.10
N SER A 37 23.63 -18.89 24.25
CA SER A 37 23.05 -19.43 25.49
C SER A 37 21.95 -18.51 26.01
N PRO A 38 20.92 -19.05 26.71
CA PRO A 38 19.83 -18.20 27.24
C PRO A 38 20.31 -17.07 28.17
N LYS A 39 21.42 -17.28 28.88
CA LYS A 39 22.00 -16.30 29.81
C LYS A 39 22.69 -15.12 29.14
N GLU A 40 23.17 -15.29 27.90
CA GLU A 40 23.95 -14.30 27.14
C GLU A 40 23.19 -13.71 25.97
N ALA A 41 21.97 -14.19 25.72
CA ALA A 41 21.16 -13.77 24.59
C ALA A 41 20.64 -12.34 24.75
N SER A 42 20.82 -11.54 23.72
CA SER A 42 20.24 -10.20 23.61
C SER A 42 18.74 -10.27 23.24
N GLN A 43 18.03 -9.16 23.41
CA GLN A 43 16.64 -9.08 22.95
C GLN A 43 16.49 -9.41 21.45
N ARG A 44 17.50 -9.09 20.63
CA ARG A 44 17.53 -9.43 19.19
C ARG A 44 17.70 -10.93 18.97
N ASP A 45 18.53 -11.60 19.77
CA ASP A 45 18.71 -13.04 19.67
C ASP A 45 17.40 -13.77 20.03
N TRP A 46 16.71 -13.32 21.08
CA TRP A 46 15.39 -13.83 21.46
C TRP A 46 14.34 -13.59 20.38
N LEU A 47 14.30 -12.37 19.78
CA LEU A 47 13.44 -12.10 18.63
C LEU A 47 13.69 -13.08 17.50
N ASN A 48 14.94 -13.24 17.06
CA ASN A 48 15.29 -14.12 15.95
C ASN A 48 14.95 -15.59 16.25
N ALA A 49 15.19 -16.05 17.48
CA ALA A 49 14.83 -17.39 17.90
C ALA A 49 13.31 -17.61 17.85
N THR A 50 12.53 -16.65 18.34
CA THR A 50 11.05 -16.69 18.31
C THR A 50 10.53 -16.67 16.87
N LEU A 51 11.07 -15.76 16.02
CA LEU A 51 10.74 -15.68 14.59
C LEU A 51 10.96 -17.04 13.89
N HIS A 52 12.10 -17.68 14.13
CA HIS A 52 12.39 -18.98 13.51
C HIS A 52 11.50 -20.11 14.06
N ALA A 53 11.15 -20.08 15.34
CA ALA A 53 10.24 -21.07 15.90
C ALA A 53 8.82 -20.96 15.32
N VAL A 54 8.30 -19.73 15.21
CA VAL A 54 7.00 -19.47 14.59
C VAL A 54 7.02 -19.73 13.08
N ARG A 55 8.13 -19.40 12.40
CA ARG A 55 8.32 -19.70 10.98
C ARG A 55 8.20 -21.19 10.66
N ASP A 56 8.70 -22.05 11.53
CA ASP A 56 8.57 -23.49 11.33
C ASP A 56 7.11 -23.94 11.29
N LEU A 57 6.25 -23.39 12.15
CA LEU A 57 4.81 -23.69 12.15
C LEU A 57 4.16 -23.30 10.82
N VAL A 58 4.41 -22.08 10.36
CA VAL A 58 3.90 -21.59 9.06
C VAL A 58 4.43 -22.40 7.88
N THR A 59 5.69 -22.91 7.96
CA THR A 59 6.31 -23.66 6.86
C THR A 59 5.57 -24.97 6.59
N GLU A 60 5.04 -25.61 7.58
CA GLU A 60 4.29 -26.85 7.46
C GLU A 60 3.02 -26.64 6.61
N GLY A 61 2.18 -25.68 6.99
CA GLY A 61 1.00 -25.30 6.23
C GLY A 61 1.33 -24.84 4.80
N TRP A 62 2.44 -24.11 4.63
CA TRP A 62 2.90 -23.66 3.31
C TRP A 62 3.22 -24.81 2.36
N ILE A 63 3.94 -25.84 2.83
CA ILE A 63 4.28 -27.03 2.02
C ILE A 63 3.00 -27.80 1.68
N THR A 64 2.11 -28.00 2.65
CA THR A 64 0.85 -28.71 2.48
C THR A 64 -0.05 -27.99 1.45
N THR A 65 -0.29 -26.69 1.60
CA THR A 65 -1.05 -25.88 0.64
C THR A 65 -0.48 -25.96 -0.78
N ALA A 66 0.85 -25.88 -0.90
CA ALA A 66 1.51 -25.95 -2.20
C ALA A 66 1.41 -27.34 -2.86
N ARG A 67 1.37 -28.42 -2.09
CA ARG A 67 1.16 -29.79 -2.58
C ARG A 67 -0.27 -30.00 -3.01
N GLN A 68 -1.22 -29.67 -2.18
CA GLN A 68 -2.65 -29.82 -2.46
C GLN A 68 -3.04 -29.06 -3.73
N SER A 69 -2.68 -27.77 -3.83
CA SER A 69 -2.96 -26.95 -5.03
C SER A 69 -2.39 -27.54 -6.32
N ARG A 70 -1.27 -28.31 -6.23
CA ARG A 70 -0.71 -29.00 -7.41
C ARG A 70 -1.44 -30.29 -7.72
N ALA A 71 -1.80 -31.08 -6.70
CA ALA A 71 -2.50 -32.34 -6.86
C ALA A 71 -3.91 -32.14 -7.47
N GLU A 72 -4.58 -31.07 -7.06
CA GLU A 72 -5.90 -30.71 -7.56
C GLU A 72 -5.86 -29.95 -8.92
N GLU A 73 -4.67 -29.66 -9.43
CA GLU A 73 -4.46 -28.84 -10.65
C GLU A 73 -5.33 -27.58 -10.69
N THR A 74 -5.48 -26.93 -9.55
CA THR A 74 -6.37 -25.77 -9.40
C THR A 74 -5.93 -24.59 -10.25
N ARG A 75 -6.88 -23.79 -10.73
CA ARG A 75 -6.62 -22.46 -11.26
C ARG A 75 -5.95 -21.60 -10.17
N ARG A 76 -4.94 -20.82 -10.53
CA ARG A 76 -4.17 -20.01 -9.58
C ARG A 76 -4.11 -18.56 -10.01
N VAL A 77 -4.24 -17.64 -9.05
CA VAL A 77 -3.97 -16.22 -9.29
C VAL A 77 -2.53 -15.87 -8.95
N TYR A 78 -1.93 -15.07 -9.82
CA TYR A 78 -0.62 -14.46 -9.64
C TYR A 78 -0.81 -12.95 -9.58
N TYR A 79 -0.50 -12.38 -8.41
CA TYR A 79 -0.72 -10.97 -8.12
C TYR A 79 0.61 -10.22 -8.28
N LEU A 80 0.73 -9.41 -9.33
CA LEU A 80 1.94 -8.65 -9.66
C LEU A 80 1.85 -7.23 -9.11
N SER A 81 2.77 -6.86 -8.23
CA SER A 81 2.81 -5.53 -7.63
C SER A 81 4.25 -5.05 -7.45
N MET A 82 4.47 -3.75 -7.71
CA MET A 82 5.78 -3.11 -7.43
C MET A 82 6.05 -2.97 -5.95
N GLU A 83 5.02 -3.01 -5.10
CA GLU A 83 5.18 -2.85 -3.65
C GLU A 83 4.27 -3.79 -2.85
N PHE A 84 4.79 -4.26 -1.72
CA PHE A 84 4.06 -5.00 -0.70
C PHE A 84 4.44 -4.46 0.68
N LEU A 85 3.60 -3.57 1.24
CA LEU A 85 3.85 -2.96 2.54
C LEU A 85 3.39 -3.89 3.67
N ILE A 86 4.19 -4.92 3.94
CA ILE A 86 3.84 -6.02 4.83
C ILE A 86 3.80 -5.58 6.30
N GLY A 87 4.77 -4.79 6.75
CA GLY A 87 4.99 -4.48 8.15
C GLY A 87 5.62 -5.65 8.92
N ARG A 88 5.72 -5.53 10.24
CA ARG A 88 6.23 -6.60 11.12
C ARG A 88 5.40 -7.86 10.97
N THR A 89 6.04 -9.02 10.98
CA THR A 89 5.40 -10.30 10.63
C THR A 89 5.17 -11.20 11.85
N LEU A 90 5.98 -11.10 12.90
CA LEU A 90 5.93 -12.01 14.05
C LEU A 90 4.56 -12.05 14.73
N SER A 91 4.02 -10.89 15.14
CA SER A 91 2.73 -10.83 15.82
C SER A 91 1.59 -11.37 14.96
N ASN A 92 1.61 -11.02 13.66
CA ASN A 92 0.59 -11.49 12.72
C ASN A 92 0.65 -13.01 12.52
N ALA A 93 1.86 -13.57 12.42
CA ALA A 93 2.07 -15.01 12.28
C ALA A 93 1.65 -15.75 13.55
N MET A 94 2.02 -15.25 14.74
CA MET A 94 1.60 -15.86 16.01
C MET A 94 0.07 -15.89 16.18
N ILE A 95 -0.61 -14.81 15.76
CA ILE A 95 -2.09 -14.76 15.80
C ILE A 95 -2.68 -15.71 14.77
N ALA A 96 -2.11 -15.78 13.56
CA ALA A 96 -2.57 -16.70 12.51
C ALA A 96 -2.44 -18.16 12.95
N GLU A 97 -1.33 -18.54 13.57
CA GLU A 97 -1.08 -19.89 14.10
C GLU A 97 -1.77 -20.17 15.45
N GLY A 98 -2.38 -19.16 16.06
CA GLY A 98 -3.07 -19.28 17.35
C GLY A 98 -2.13 -19.49 18.55
N VAL A 99 -0.89 -19.05 18.45
CA VAL A 99 0.16 -19.28 19.49
C VAL A 99 0.61 -18.00 20.20
N TYR A 100 -0.07 -16.88 20.01
CA TYR A 100 0.38 -15.59 20.58
C TYR A 100 0.44 -15.64 22.11
N ASP A 101 -0.65 -16.00 22.79
CA ASP A 101 -0.73 -16.05 24.26
C ASP A 101 0.18 -17.12 24.85
N VAL A 102 0.38 -18.21 24.10
CA VAL A 102 1.26 -19.31 24.50
C VAL A 102 2.72 -18.88 24.42
N ALA A 103 3.11 -18.18 23.35
CA ALA A 103 4.46 -17.65 23.17
C ALA A 103 4.79 -16.56 24.20
N GLU A 104 3.83 -15.69 24.53
CA GLU A 104 3.98 -14.69 25.56
C GLU A 104 4.28 -15.33 26.94
N LYS A 105 3.50 -16.34 27.34
CA LYS A 105 3.73 -17.08 28.59
C LYS A 105 5.07 -17.82 28.56
N ALA A 106 5.40 -18.48 27.44
CA ALA A 106 6.66 -19.21 27.29
C ALA A 106 7.89 -18.29 27.44
N LEU A 107 7.84 -17.11 26.86
CA LEU A 107 8.90 -16.09 26.97
C LEU A 107 8.94 -15.46 28.38
N ALA A 108 7.79 -15.21 28.99
CA ALA A 108 7.72 -14.71 30.37
C ALA A 108 8.36 -15.67 31.38
N GLU A 109 8.21 -16.99 31.20
CA GLU A 109 8.92 -18.02 32.01
C GLU A 109 10.44 -17.98 31.81
N LEU A 110 10.91 -17.41 30.70
CA LEU A 110 12.34 -17.20 30.40
C LEU A 110 12.83 -15.79 30.80
N ASN A 111 11.98 -15.00 31.48
CA ASN A 111 12.19 -13.59 31.80
C ASN A 111 12.42 -12.70 30.57
N VAL A 112 11.75 -12.98 29.47
CA VAL A 112 11.75 -12.21 28.23
C VAL A 112 10.38 -11.61 27.98
N ASP A 113 10.31 -10.31 27.79
CA ASP A 113 9.08 -9.61 27.44
C ASP A 113 8.85 -9.70 25.92
N LEU A 114 7.69 -10.26 25.53
CA LEU A 114 7.33 -10.42 24.14
C LEU A 114 7.13 -9.07 23.42
N GLU A 115 6.52 -8.08 24.07
CA GLU A 115 6.31 -6.76 23.44
C GLU A 115 7.65 -6.07 23.20
N GLU A 116 8.59 -6.14 24.14
CA GLU A 116 9.92 -5.57 23.97
C GLU A 116 10.70 -6.19 22.79
N ILE A 117 10.62 -7.51 22.61
CA ILE A 117 11.31 -8.13 21.46
C ILE A 117 10.61 -7.84 20.14
N ILE A 118 9.27 -7.78 20.10
CA ILE A 118 8.50 -7.40 18.89
C ILE A 118 8.88 -5.97 18.43
N GLU A 119 9.13 -5.05 19.35
CA GLU A 119 9.59 -3.70 19.00
C GLU A 119 10.94 -3.67 18.28
N LYS A 120 11.76 -4.72 18.40
CA LYS A 120 13.04 -4.86 17.68
C LYS A 120 12.87 -5.38 16.26
N GLU A 121 11.69 -5.93 15.90
CA GLU A 121 11.42 -6.32 14.52
C GLU A 121 11.31 -5.08 13.62
N VAL A 122 11.99 -5.12 12.49
CA VAL A 122 12.04 -4.04 11.51
C VAL A 122 10.93 -4.23 10.49
N ASP A 123 10.23 -3.16 10.13
CA ASP A 123 9.29 -3.20 9.00
C ASP A 123 10.06 -3.43 7.70
N PRO A 124 9.75 -4.45 6.89
CA PRO A 124 10.42 -4.66 5.61
C PRO A 124 10.23 -3.47 4.65
N GLY A 125 11.32 -3.02 4.03
CA GLY A 125 11.33 -1.91 3.09
C GLY A 125 10.78 -2.28 1.70
N LEU A 126 9.62 -2.92 1.63
CA LEU A 126 9.03 -3.49 0.41
C LEU A 126 7.85 -2.71 -0.13
N GLY A 127 7.49 -1.59 0.49
CA GLY A 127 6.35 -0.77 0.08
C GLY A 127 6.39 0.63 0.67
N ASN A 128 5.48 1.48 0.19
CA ASN A 128 5.43 2.88 0.60
C ASN A 128 4.06 3.32 1.12
N GLY A 129 2.98 2.99 0.42
CA GLY A 129 1.67 3.59 0.69
C GLY A 129 0.48 2.64 0.58
N GLY A 130 -0.67 3.21 0.20
CA GLY A 130 -1.96 2.51 0.13
C GLY A 130 -1.96 1.31 -0.81
N LEU A 131 -1.34 1.44 -1.99
CA LEU A 131 -1.24 0.37 -2.98
C LEU A 131 -0.50 -0.85 -2.42
N GLY A 132 0.67 -0.64 -1.82
CA GLY A 132 1.47 -1.73 -1.24
C GLY A 132 0.81 -2.32 0.01
N ARG A 133 0.11 -1.52 0.83
CA ARG A 133 -0.60 -2.06 1.98
C ARG A 133 -1.84 -2.85 1.57
N LEU A 134 -2.55 -2.43 0.51
CA LEU A 134 -3.65 -3.20 -0.05
C LEU A 134 -3.17 -4.57 -0.53
N ALA A 135 -2.08 -4.61 -1.31
CA ALA A 135 -1.45 -5.86 -1.76
C ALA A 135 -1.11 -6.79 -0.59
N ALA A 136 -0.58 -6.23 0.51
CA ALA A 136 -0.30 -7.01 1.72
C ALA A 136 -1.56 -7.52 2.44
N CYS A 137 -2.65 -6.73 2.50
CA CYS A 137 -3.95 -7.19 3.00
C CYS A 137 -4.52 -8.32 2.12
N PHE A 138 -4.38 -8.19 0.79
CA PHE A 138 -4.85 -9.21 -0.14
C PHE A 138 -4.10 -10.53 0.02
N MET A 139 -2.79 -10.51 0.22
CA MET A 139 -2.03 -11.74 0.49
C MET A 139 -2.49 -12.45 1.76
N ASP A 140 -2.76 -11.70 2.84
CA ASP A 140 -3.32 -12.22 4.09
C ASP A 140 -4.71 -12.86 3.86
N SER A 141 -5.59 -12.16 3.15
CA SER A 141 -6.94 -12.66 2.84
C SER A 141 -6.92 -13.85 1.90
N LEU A 142 -6.05 -13.86 0.88
CA LEU A 142 -5.88 -15.01 -0.03
C LEU A 142 -5.46 -16.27 0.74
N ALA A 143 -4.54 -16.14 1.70
CA ALA A 143 -4.12 -17.25 2.54
C ALA A 143 -5.26 -17.69 3.49
N THR A 144 -5.92 -16.73 4.15
CA THR A 144 -7.01 -17.04 5.10
C THR A 144 -8.21 -17.70 4.42
N LEU A 145 -8.51 -17.33 3.18
CA LEU A 145 -9.59 -17.93 2.38
C LEU A 145 -9.14 -19.17 1.60
N ALA A 146 -7.89 -19.61 1.80
CA ALA A 146 -7.30 -20.75 1.09
C ALA A 146 -7.42 -20.65 -0.45
N ILE A 147 -7.36 -19.43 -1.00
CA ILE A 147 -7.39 -19.25 -2.45
C ILE A 147 -6.00 -19.51 -3.02
N PRO A 148 -5.87 -20.38 -4.05
CA PRO A 148 -4.60 -20.66 -4.69
C PRO A 148 -3.97 -19.41 -5.29
N ALA A 149 -2.96 -18.85 -4.61
CA ALA A 149 -2.39 -17.56 -4.98
C ALA A 149 -0.87 -17.51 -4.81
N MET A 150 -0.25 -16.56 -5.51
CA MET A 150 1.14 -16.20 -5.33
C MET A 150 1.33 -14.72 -5.67
N GLY A 151 1.95 -13.97 -4.75
CA GLY A 151 2.37 -12.59 -5.00
C GLY A 151 3.76 -12.54 -5.62
N TYR A 152 3.98 -11.58 -6.52
CA TYR A 152 5.29 -11.29 -7.10
C TYR A 152 5.63 -9.81 -6.93
N GLY A 153 6.85 -9.54 -6.43
CA GLY A 153 7.37 -8.20 -6.21
C GLY A 153 8.88 -8.14 -6.39
N ILE A 154 9.45 -6.99 -6.05
CA ILE A 154 10.90 -6.77 -6.02
C ILE A 154 11.37 -6.72 -4.57
N ARG A 155 12.52 -7.36 -4.29
CA ARG A 155 13.20 -7.34 -3.01
C ARG A 155 14.11 -6.11 -2.95
N TYR A 156 13.53 -4.96 -2.58
CA TYR A 156 14.31 -3.73 -2.46
C TYR A 156 15.30 -3.81 -1.31
N GLU A 157 16.54 -3.46 -1.58
CA GLU A 157 17.61 -3.51 -0.58
C GLU A 157 17.46 -2.41 0.48
N TYR A 158 17.05 -1.20 0.06
CA TYR A 158 16.95 0.00 0.88
C TYR A 158 15.55 0.61 0.95
N GLY A 159 14.51 -0.15 0.58
CA GLY A 159 13.13 0.35 0.54
C GLY A 159 12.97 1.57 -0.37
N MET A 160 12.07 2.48 0.01
CA MET A 160 11.98 3.79 -0.61
C MET A 160 13.02 4.75 0.01
N PHE A 161 12.89 5.03 1.29
CA PHE A 161 13.86 5.68 2.17
C PHE A 161 13.35 5.68 3.62
N ARG A 162 14.25 5.89 4.56
CA ARG A 162 13.94 6.23 5.95
C ARG A 162 13.86 7.75 6.09
N GLN A 163 12.72 8.24 6.56
CA GLN A 163 12.51 9.68 6.77
C GLN A 163 13.05 10.12 8.12
N LYS A 164 13.86 11.17 8.12
CA LYS A 164 14.21 11.97 9.29
C LYS A 164 13.70 13.39 9.10
N ILE A 165 13.45 14.07 10.20
CA ILE A 165 13.18 15.51 10.21
C ILE A 165 14.38 16.21 10.83
N GLU A 166 15.06 17.05 10.04
CA GLU A 166 16.22 17.83 10.45
C GLU A 166 15.91 19.31 10.12
N ASN A 167 15.93 20.17 11.13
CA ASN A 167 15.54 21.60 11.01
C ASN A 167 14.17 21.79 10.34
N GLY A 168 13.18 20.98 10.75
CA GLY A 168 11.83 21.01 10.21
C GLY A 168 11.66 20.35 8.83
N GLN A 169 12.73 19.95 8.17
CA GLN A 169 12.73 19.42 6.80
C GLN A 169 12.82 17.91 6.75
N GLN A 170 12.18 17.31 5.74
CA GLN A 170 12.40 15.90 5.43
C GLN A 170 13.82 15.70 4.88
N VAL A 171 14.53 14.76 5.49
CA VAL A 171 15.82 14.24 5.02
C VAL A 171 15.67 12.75 4.77
N GLU A 172 16.01 12.29 3.58
CA GLU A 172 15.96 10.90 3.18
C GLU A 172 17.27 10.17 3.53
N ARG A 173 17.15 9.00 4.15
CA ARG A 173 18.25 8.09 4.47
C ARG A 173 17.94 6.71 3.91
N PRO A 174 18.94 5.90 3.55
CA PRO A 174 18.69 4.50 3.18
C PRO A 174 17.90 3.77 4.28
N ASP A 175 16.91 3.00 3.89
CA ASP A 175 16.17 2.14 4.80
C ASP A 175 16.76 0.73 4.76
N ASP A 176 17.88 0.57 5.46
CA ASP A 176 18.66 -0.69 5.48
C ASP A 176 17.99 -1.74 6.39
N TRP A 177 16.80 -2.19 5.97
CA TRP A 177 16.02 -3.17 6.74
C TRP A 177 16.63 -4.57 6.74
N LEU A 178 17.54 -4.85 5.80
CA LEU A 178 18.25 -6.13 5.65
C LEU A 178 19.53 -6.23 6.50
N GLU A 179 20.02 -5.14 7.06
CA GLU A 179 21.26 -5.10 7.86
C GLU A 179 21.32 -6.20 8.94
N LYS A 180 20.19 -6.49 9.54
CA LYS A 180 20.09 -7.47 10.66
C LYS A 180 19.52 -8.82 10.24
N GLY A 181 19.54 -9.10 8.93
CA GLY A 181 18.99 -10.31 8.35
C GLY A 181 17.48 -10.26 8.12
N ALA A 182 16.99 -11.22 7.36
CA ALA A 182 15.57 -11.37 7.03
C ALA A 182 15.12 -12.81 7.34
N PRO A 183 14.82 -13.12 8.60
CA PRO A 183 14.56 -14.50 9.05
C PRO A 183 13.32 -15.15 8.43
N TRP A 184 12.40 -14.36 7.89
CA TRP A 184 11.20 -14.85 7.20
C TRP A 184 11.45 -15.32 5.77
N GLU A 185 12.60 -14.99 5.17
CA GLU A 185 12.89 -15.28 3.77
C GLU A 185 13.54 -16.64 3.57
N PHE A 186 13.16 -17.29 2.47
CA PHE A 186 13.86 -18.43 1.90
C PHE A 186 14.45 -18.04 0.54
N MET A 187 15.77 -17.93 0.46
CA MET A 187 16.46 -17.79 -0.82
C MET A 187 16.26 -19.06 -1.66
N ARG A 188 15.98 -18.92 -2.95
CA ARG A 188 15.74 -20.01 -3.89
C ARG A 188 16.81 -20.06 -4.99
N PRO A 189 17.99 -20.62 -4.73
CA PRO A 189 19.10 -20.63 -5.71
C PRO A 189 18.75 -21.26 -7.04
N SER A 190 17.83 -22.23 -7.07
CA SER A 190 17.35 -22.88 -8.30
C SER A 190 16.33 -22.07 -9.09
N LYS A 191 15.87 -20.93 -8.57
CA LYS A 191 14.92 -20.04 -9.21
C LYS A 191 15.63 -18.76 -9.66
N ARG A 192 16.36 -18.93 -10.75
CA ARG A 192 17.09 -17.84 -11.45
C ARG A 192 16.58 -17.72 -12.85
N PHE A 193 16.38 -16.48 -13.30
CA PHE A 193 15.94 -16.16 -14.65
C PHE A 193 16.81 -15.05 -15.22
N SER A 194 17.16 -15.16 -16.51
CA SER A 194 17.84 -14.10 -17.24
C SER A 194 16.82 -13.11 -17.76
N ILE A 195 17.06 -11.84 -17.51
CA ILE A 195 16.25 -10.71 -17.99
C ILE A 195 17.08 -9.92 -18.98
N ASP A 196 16.59 -9.80 -20.20
CA ASP A 196 17.26 -9.17 -21.31
C ASP A 196 16.87 -7.70 -21.46
N PHE A 197 17.83 -6.82 -21.81
CA PHE A 197 17.58 -5.40 -22.02
C PHE A 197 18.34 -4.89 -23.25
N GLY A 198 17.79 -3.83 -23.87
CA GLY A 198 18.45 -3.09 -24.95
C GLY A 198 18.69 -3.89 -26.22
N GLY A 199 19.70 -3.52 -26.97
CA GLY A 199 20.05 -4.17 -28.21
C GLY A 199 19.12 -3.80 -29.35
N HIS A 200 18.91 -4.76 -30.27
CA HIS A 200 18.13 -4.53 -31.49
C HIS A 200 17.34 -5.78 -31.89
N ILE A 201 16.32 -5.57 -32.69
CA ILE A 201 15.53 -6.63 -33.33
C ILE A 201 15.85 -6.72 -34.81
N TYR A 202 15.76 -7.91 -35.34
CA TYR A 202 15.83 -8.16 -36.80
C TYR A 202 14.91 -9.32 -37.20
N PHE A 203 14.64 -9.45 -38.47
CA PHE A 203 13.75 -10.47 -38.99
C PHE A 203 14.52 -11.53 -39.80
N GLU A 204 14.31 -12.78 -39.48
CA GLU A 204 14.68 -13.93 -40.30
C GLU A 204 13.40 -14.53 -40.90
N GLY A 205 13.08 -14.16 -42.13
CA GLY A 205 11.80 -14.46 -42.76
C GLY A 205 10.65 -13.78 -42.00
N LYS A 206 9.74 -14.59 -41.40
CA LYS A 206 8.63 -14.10 -40.58
C LYS A 206 8.94 -14.06 -39.07
N LYS A 207 10.08 -14.60 -38.67
CA LYS A 207 10.47 -14.68 -37.27
C LYS A 207 11.21 -13.41 -36.85
N CYS A 208 10.70 -12.75 -35.84
CA CYS A 208 11.41 -11.66 -35.18
C CYS A 208 12.40 -12.21 -34.16
N ILE A 209 13.61 -11.71 -34.20
CA ILE A 209 14.68 -12.10 -33.27
C ILE A 209 15.13 -10.84 -32.52
N TRP A 210 15.14 -10.93 -31.23
CA TRP A 210 15.69 -9.91 -30.34
C TRP A 210 17.10 -10.31 -29.93
N ASN A 211 18.09 -9.47 -30.27
CA ASN A 211 19.47 -9.59 -29.83
C ASN A 211 19.71 -8.55 -28.70
N PRO A 212 19.63 -8.95 -27.41
CA PRO A 212 19.76 -8.03 -26.31
C PRO A 212 21.21 -7.56 -26.13
N ALA A 213 21.37 -6.33 -25.63
CA ALA A 213 22.69 -5.77 -25.28
C ALA A 213 23.13 -6.12 -23.86
N GLU A 214 22.17 -6.34 -22.95
CA GLU A 214 22.44 -6.55 -21.53
C GLU A 214 21.61 -7.71 -21.01
N LYS A 215 22.16 -8.40 -19.99
CA LYS A 215 21.46 -9.48 -19.26
C LYS A 215 21.63 -9.28 -17.76
N VAL A 216 20.51 -9.34 -17.02
CA VAL A 216 20.47 -9.28 -15.56
C VAL A 216 19.86 -10.56 -15.03
N THR A 217 20.42 -11.11 -13.96
CA THR A 217 19.86 -12.29 -13.32
C THR A 217 18.87 -11.90 -12.21
N ALA A 218 17.64 -12.37 -12.30
CA ALA A 218 16.66 -12.30 -11.23
C ALA A 218 16.78 -13.56 -10.35
N LEU A 219 16.98 -13.37 -9.04
CA LEU A 219 17.03 -14.44 -8.05
C LEU A 219 15.84 -14.33 -7.11
N ALA A 220 15.14 -15.45 -6.87
CA ALA A 220 13.94 -15.49 -6.04
C ALA A 220 14.26 -15.61 -4.55
N TYR A 221 13.51 -14.83 -3.76
CA TYR A 221 13.34 -14.96 -2.31
C TYR A 221 11.87 -15.15 -2.00
N ASP A 222 11.52 -16.19 -1.26
CA ASP A 222 10.14 -16.51 -0.90
C ASP A 222 9.88 -16.13 0.55
N GLN A 223 8.79 -15.40 0.78
CA GLN A 223 8.20 -15.17 2.09
C GLN A 223 6.86 -15.88 2.19
N MET A 224 6.57 -16.47 3.34
CA MET A 224 5.30 -17.10 3.62
C MET A 224 4.34 -16.12 4.24
N ILE A 225 3.10 -16.13 3.77
CA ILE A 225 1.99 -15.36 4.33
C ILE A 225 0.99 -16.37 4.90
N PRO A 226 0.91 -16.53 6.23
CA PRO A 226 0.02 -17.51 6.84
C PRO A 226 -1.44 -17.10 6.74
N GLY A 227 -2.32 -18.08 6.56
CA GLY A 227 -3.75 -17.94 6.73
C GLY A 227 -4.15 -18.07 8.20
N TYR A 228 -5.25 -17.46 8.59
CA TYR A 228 -5.69 -17.45 9.97
C TYR A 228 -6.33 -18.80 10.36
N LYS A 229 -5.64 -19.56 11.25
CA LYS A 229 -6.12 -20.83 11.87
C LYS A 229 -6.68 -21.87 10.87
N ASN A 230 -6.08 -21.97 9.70
CA ASN A 230 -6.52 -22.90 8.66
C ASN A 230 -5.39 -23.75 8.05
N ASP A 231 -4.22 -23.76 8.67
CA ASP A 231 -3.03 -24.49 8.22
C ASP A 231 -2.64 -24.23 6.75
N SER A 232 -2.98 -23.04 6.22
CA SER A 232 -2.60 -22.61 4.88
C SER A 232 -1.58 -21.49 4.90
N ALA A 233 -0.80 -21.38 3.83
CA ALA A 233 0.02 -20.21 3.59
C ALA A 233 0.22 -19.94 2.10
N SER A 234 0.14 -18.66 1.73
CA SER A 234 0.48 -18.18 0.39
C SER A 234 1.96 -17.83 0.27
N THR A 235 2.47 -17.81 -0.95
CA THR A 235 3.84 -17.38 -1.25
C THR A 235 3.85 -15.93 -1.74
N LEU A 236 4.68 -15.11 -1.12
CA LEU A 236 5.15 -13.87 -1.72
C LEU A 236 6.57 -14.07 -2.24
N ARG A 237 6.76 -14.06 -3.56
CA ARG A 237 8.06 -14.18 -4.22
C ARG A 237 8.58 -12.81 -4.59
N LEU A 238 9.78 -12.52 -4.09
CA LEU A 238 10.46 -11.25 -4.31
C LEU A 238 11.71 -11.49 -5.17
N TRP A 239 11.86 -10.70 -6.21
CA TRP A 239 13.00 -10.77 -7.11
C TRP A 239 14.11 -9.83 -6.68
N SER A 240 15.30 -10.36 -6.51
CA SER A 240 16.54 -9.60 -6.29
C SER A 240 17.37 -9.63 -7.57
N ALA A 241 17.84 -8.47 -8.00
CA ALA A 241 18.71 -8.36 -9.16
C ALA A 241 20.14 -8.73 -8.77
N HIS A 242 20.66 -9.75 -9.43
CA HIS A 242 22.04 -10.18 -9.27
C HIS A 242 22.87 -9.82 -10.51
N GLY A 243 24.07 -9.35 -10.28
CA GLY A 243 25.02 -9.00 -11.35
C GLY A 243 25.55 -10.17 -12.15
N GLY A 244 24.98 -11.38 -12.00
CA GLY A 244 25.50 -12.57 -12.68
C GLY A 244 26.90 -12.96 -12.20
N GLU A 245 27.64 -13.66 -13.06
CA GLU A 245 29.04 -14.06 -12.81
C GLU A 245 30.03 -12.88 -12.97
N VAL A 246 29.55 -11.65 -13.11
CA VAL A 246 30.36 -10.50 -13.54
C VAL A 246 31.01 -9.79 -12.34
N PHE A 247 31.81 -10.51 -11.60
CA PHE A 247 32.95 -9.95 -10.92
C PHE A 247 34.15 -10.12 -11.84
N ASP A 248 34.66 -9.03 -12.37
CA ASP A 248 35.81 -9.11 -13.28
C ASP A 248 37.09 -9.31 -12.48
N LEU A 249 37.47 -10.57 -12.29
CA LEU A 249 38.67 -10.92 -11.56
C LEU A 249 39.94 -10.41 -12.26
N ALA A 250 39.93 -10.26 -13.59
CA ALA A 250 41.07 -9.76 -14.32
C ALA A 250 41.27 -8.26 -14.08
N GLU A 251 40.20 -7.47 -14.09
CA GLU A 251 40.26 -6.04 -13.70
C GLU A 251 40.65 -5.88 -12.24
N PHE A 252 40.10 -6.70 -11.34
CA PHE A 252 40.45 -6.67 -9.93
C PHE A 252 41.95 -6.91 -9.71
N ASN A 253 42.51 -7.93 -10.37
CA ASN A 253 43.92 -8.28 -10.28
C ASN A 253 44.85 -7.24 -10.94
N ARG A 254 44.33 -6.44 -11.85
CA ARG A 254 45.04 -5.27 -12.44
C ARG A 254 45.02 -4.04 -11.52
N GLY A 255 44.26 -4.09 -10.43
CA GLY A 255 44.14 -3.00 -9.46
C GLY A 255 42.98 -2.04 -9.74
N ASP A 256 42.18 -2.24 -10.79
CA ASP A 256 40.96 -1.46 -11.02
C ASP A 256 39.77 -2.12 -10.32
N HIS A 257 39.71 -1.93 -9.02
CA HIS A 257 38.68 -2.51 -8.16
C HIS A 257 37.26 -1.93 -8.44
N LEU A 258 37.17 -0.70 -8.97
CA LEU A 258 35.91 -0.07 -9.33
C LEU A 258 35.36 -0.66 -10.63
N ALA A 259 36.19 -0.77 -11.67
CA ALA A 259 35.79 -1.41 -12.92
C ALA A 259 35.37 -2.87 -12.71
N ALA A 260 36.09 -3.59 -11.85
CA ALA A 260 35.80 -4.99 -11.51
C ALA A 260 34.37 -5.22 -10.95
N VAL A 261 33.74 -4.23 -10.32
CA VAL A 261 32.38 -4.33 -9.75
C VAL A 261 31.33 -3.47 -10.47
N ALA A 262 31.72 -2.66 -11.45
CA ALA A 262 30.85 -1.66 -12.08
C ALA A 262 29.58 -2.27 -12.69
N THR A 263 29.72 -3.28 -13.54
CA THR A 263 28.57 -3.99 -14.17
C THR A 263 27.69 -4.66 -13.14
N ARG A 264 28.28 -5.32 -12.14
CA ARG A 264 27.54 -5.95 -11.05
C ARG A 264 26.74 -4.91 -10.29
N SER A 265 27.35 -3.78 -9.93
CA SER A 265 26.66 -2.72 -9.20
C SER A 265 25.54 -2.09 -10.03
N ALA A 266 25.76 -1.84 -11.32
CA ALA A 266 24.73 -1.32 -12.23
C ALA A 266 23.51 -2.24 -12.29
N ASN A 267 23.73 -3.55 -12.44
CA ASN A 267 22.63 -4.52 -12.48
C ASN A 267 21.86 -4.59 -11.15
N GLN A 268 22.55 -4.55 -10.01
CA GLN A 268 21.93 -4.57 -8.68
C GLN A 268 21.05 -3.36 -8.42
N ASN A 269 21.26 -2.22 -9.09
CA ASN A 269 20.43 -1.02 -8.95
C ASN A 269 18.96 -1.29 -9.21
N LEU A 270 18.61 -2.28 -10.04
CA LEU A 270 17.22 -2.66 -10.33
C LEU A 270 16.43 -3.08 -9.07
N SER A 271 17.09 -3.59 -8.04
CA SER A 271 16.42 -4.00 -6.80
C SER A 271 16.90 -3.24 -5.57
N ARG A 272 17.49 -2.04 -5.73
CA ARG A 272 17.97 -1.26 -4.56
C ARG A 272 16.91 -0.40 -3.93
N VAL A 273 16.23 0.43 -4.72
CA VAL A 273 15.34 1.47 -4.20
C VAL A 273 13.97 1.40 -4.88
N LEU A 274 12.93 1.42 -4.06
CA LEU A 274 11.55 1.57 -4.52
C LEU A 274 11.28 3.04 -4.88
N TYR A 275 10.71 3.28 -6.07
CA TYR A 275 10.41 4.62 -6.59
C TYR A 275 11.60 5.58 -6.54
N PRO A 276 12.69 5.26 -7.27
CA PRO A 276 13.78 6.21 -7.41
C PRO A 276 13.27 7.53 -8.02
N ASP A 277 14.01 8.60 -7.77
CA ASP A 277 13.70 9.93 -8.32
C ASP A 277 13.63 9.86 -9.86
N ASP A 278 12.46 10.18 -10.42
CA ASP A 278 12.13 10.13 -11.84
C ASP A 278 12.05 11.51 -12.50
N SER A 279 12.57 12.53 -11.83
CA SER A 279 12.73 13.87 -12.42
C SER A 279 13.75 13.90 -13.56
N THR A 280 14.68 12.94 -13.58
CA THR A 280 15.71 12.80 -14.59
C THR A 280 15.42 11.66 -15.57
N TRP A 281 16.02 11.74 -16.78
CA TRP A 281 15.93 10.67 -17.76
C TRP A 281 16.42 9.31 -17.21
N ASN A 282 17.54 9.31 -16.50
CA ASN A 282 18.12 8.09 -15.94
C ASN A 282 17.24 7.49 -14.83
N GLY A 283 16.62 8.32 -14.00
CA GLY A 283 15.69 7.85 -12.98
C GLY A 283 14.43 7.22 -13.59
N ARG A 284 13.89 7.85 -14.64
CA ARG A 284 12.76 7.29 -15.42
C ARG A 284 13.14 5.99 -16.10
N GLU A 285 14.33 5.93 -16.72
CA GLU A 285 14.86 4.69 -17.32
C GLU A 285 14.96 3.57 -16.29
N LEU A 286 15.48 3.87 -15.08
CA LEU A 286 15.60 2.88 -14.01
C LEU A 286 14.21 2.35 -13.60
N ARG A 287 13.19 3.20 -13.46
CA ARG A 287 11.82 2.77 -13.16
C ARG A 287 11.24 1.84 -14.21
N LEU A 288 11.37 2.18 -15.49
CA LEU A 288 10.92 1.31 -16.59
C LEU A 288 11.62 -0.06 -16.55
N ARG A 289 12.94 -0.05 -16.29
CA ARG A 289 13.73 -1.29 -16.17
C ARG A 289 13.28 -2.13 -14.95
N GLN A 290 12.95 -1.52 -13.83
CA GLN A 290 12.41 -2.21 -12.64
C GLN A 290 11.08 -2.90 -12.95
N GLU A 291 10.17 -2.22 -13.63
CA GLU A 291 8.87 -2.77 -14.02
C GLU A 291 9.03 -3.98 -14.93
N TYR A 292 9.88 -3.88 -15.96
CA TYR A 292 10.15 -4.99 -16.84
C TYR A 292 10.87 -6.15 -16.12
N PHE A 293 11.82 -5.85 -15.24
CA PHE A 293 12.52 -6.85 -14.43
C PHE A 293 11.53 -7.69 -13.61
N LEU A 294 10.59 -7.05 -12.91
CA LEU A 294 9.52 -7.73 -12.18
C LEU A 294 8.69 -8.62 -13.09
N VAL A 295 8.24 -8.07 -14.21
CA VAL A 295 7.33 -8.72 -15.15
C VAL A 295 7.96 -9.95 -15.79
N SER A 296 9.16 -9.80 -16.36
CA SER A 296 9.82 -10.87 -17.09
C SER A 296 10.21 -12.03 -16.18
N ALA A 297 10.78 -11.75 -14.99
CA ALA A 297 11.10 -12.78 -14.01
C ALA A 297 9.85 -13.54 -13.55
N SER A 298 8.76 -12.84 -13.32
CA SER A 298 7.49 -13.43 -12.85
C SER A 298 6.85 -14.30 -13.92
N LEU A 299 6.74 -13.82 -15.15
CA LEU A 299 6.16 -14.60 -16.25
C LEU A 299 6.98 -15.86 -16.57
N GLN A 300 8.30 -15.76 -16.59
CA GLN A 300 9.17 -16.94 -16.78
C GLN A 300 8.93 -18.00 -15.69
N ASP A 301 8.78 -17.59 -14.43
CA ASP A 301 8.48 -18.53 -13.32
C ASP A 301 7.07 -19.12 -13.45
N ILE A 302 6.07 -18.31 -13.77
CA ILE A 302 4.67 -18.75 -13.95
C ILE A 302 4.59 -19.80 -15.06
N LEU A 303 5.14 -19.52 -16.22
CA LEU A 303 5.11 -20.43 -17.38
C LEU A 303 5.91 -21.71 -17.09
N ARG A 304 7.08 -21.61 -16.47
CA ARG A 304 7.88 -22.77 -16.05
C ARG A 304 7.13 -23.65 -15.05
N ARG A 305 6.38 -23.05 -14.11
CA ARG A 305 5.53 -23.77 -13.17
C ARG A 305 4.40 -24.50 -13.89
N HIS A 306 3.73 -23.79 -14.78
CA HIS A 306 2.63 -24.33 -15.57
C HIS A 306 3.08 -25.52 -16.41
N LEU A 307 4.13 -25.36 -17.20
CA LEU A 307 4.70 -26.43 -18.04
C LEU A 307 5.12 -27.65 -17.24
N ARG A 308 5.67 -27.46 -16.02
CA ARG A 308 6.06 -28.59 -15.16
C ARG A 308 4.85 -29.40 -14.67
N THR A 309 3.70 -28.75 -14.48
CA THR A 309 2.48 -29.41 -13.99
C THR A 309 1.65 -29.99 -15.13
N HIS A 310 1.50 -29.25 -16.24
CA HIS A 310 0.57 -29.58 -17.31
C HIS A 310 1.24 -30.05 -18.62
N GLY A 311 2.55 -29.83 -18.79
CA GLY A 311 3.32 -30.24 -19.98
C GLY A 311 3.01 -29.44 -21.25
N THR A 312 2.02 -28.56 -21.24
CA THR A 312 1.57 -27.74 -22.37
C THR A 312 1.21 -26.33 -21.91
N LEU A 313 1.20 -25.35 -22.84
CA LEU A 313 0.65 -24.01 -22.62
C LEU A 313 -0.78 -23.84 -23.19
N ASP A 314 -1.37 -24.86 -23.82
CA ASP A 314 -2.67 -24.75 -24.48
C ASP A 314 -3.80 -24.46 -23.49
N ASN A 315 -3.71 -24.97 -22.27
CA ASN A 315 -4.66 -24.73 -21.18
C ASN A 315 -4.24 -23.60 -20.23
N LEU A 316 -3.25 -22.76 -20.61
CA LEU A 316 -2.69 -21.73 -19.75
C LEU A 316 -3.79 -20.77 -19.27
N ALA A 317 -4.66 -20.31 -20.16
CA ALA A 317 -5.74 -19.38 -19.83
C ALA A 317 -6.81 -19.97 -18.90
N ASP A 318 -6.92 -21.30 -18.82
CA ASP A 318 -7.88 -21.96 -17.93
C ASP A 318 -7.30 -22.21 -16.52
N LYS A 319 -5.97 -22.25 -16.39
CA LYS A 319 -5.26 -22.58 -15.15
C LYS A 319 -4.57 -21.39 -14.49
N VAL A 320 -4.41 -20.28 -15.21
CA VAL A 320 -3.67 -19.11 -14.77
C VAL A 320 -4.53 -17.86 -14.87
N ALA A 321 -4.54 -17.06 -13.79
CA ALA A 321 -5.02 -15.69 -13.77
C ALA A 321 -3.87 -14.80 -13.30
N ILE A 322 -3.59 -13.70 -14.00
CA ILE A 322 -2.56 -12.72 -13.63
C ILE A 322 -3.23 -11.38 -13.38
N HIS A 323 -3.04 -10.85 -12.19
CA HIS A 323 -3.63 -9.57 -11.80
C HIS A 323 -2.58 -8.46 -11.80
N LEU A 324 -2.85 -7.41 -12.56
CA LEU A 324 -2.01 -6.21 -12.66
C LEU A 324 -2.44 -5.22 -11.58
N ASN A 325 -1.59 -5.02 -10.57
CA ASN A 325 -1.81 -4.04 -9.52
C ASN A 325 -1.29 -2.68 -9.96
N ASP A 326 -2.19 -1.85 -10.49
CA ASP A 326 -1.92 -0.63 -11.25
C ASP A 326 -1.25 -0.91 -12.62
N THR A 327 -0.74 0.12 -13.28
CA THR A 327 -0.06 0.04 -14.59
C THR A 327 1.38 -0.43 -14.52
N HIS A 328 1.98 -0.45 -13.34
CA HIS A 328 3.39 -0.80 -13.16
C HIS A 328 3.77 -2.14 -13.80
N PRO A 329 2.96 -3.21 -13.68
CA PRO A 329 3.26 -4.47 -14.37
C PRO A 329 2.61 -4.61 -15.75
N ALA A 330 2.14 -3.54 -16.40
CA ALA A 330 1.45 -3.59 -17.70
C ALA A 330 2.29 -4.19 -18.81
N LEU A 331 3.63 -4.09 -18.73
CA LEU A 331 4.56 -4.75 -19.66
C LEU A 331 4.42 -6.28 -19.67
N ALA A 332 3.68 -6.87 -18.70
CA ALA A 332 3.35 -8.30 -18.71
C ALA A 332 2.55 -8.70 -19.97
N ILE A 333 1.77 -7.79 -20.52
CA ILE A 333 0.96 -8.04 -21.71
C ILE A 333 1.87 -8.29 -22.95
N PRO A 334 2.73 -7.35 -23.38
CA PRO A 334 3.62 -7.59 -24.50
C PRO A 334 4.70 -8.63 -24.20
N GLU A 335 5.12 -8.82 -22.93
CA GLU A 335 6.09 -9.85 -22.57
C GLU A 335 5.50 -11.26 -22.71
N LEU A 336 4.25 -11.49 -22.31
CA LEU A 336 3.60 -12.78 -22.53
C LEU A 336 3.43 -13.08 -24.02
N MET A 337 3.02 -12.08 -24.80
CA MET A 337 2.95 -12.18 -26.28
C MET A 337 4.31 -12.58 -26.87
N ARG A 338 5.39 -11.88 -26.45
CA ARG A 338 6.74 -12.20 -26.89
C ARG A 338 7.15 -13.63 -26.54
N ILE A 339 6.92 -14.08 -25.33
CA ILE A 339 7.29 -15.43 -24.90
C ILE A 339 6.51 -16.47 -25.70
N LEU A 340 5.20 -16.31 -25.86
CA LEU A 340 4.36 -17.25 -26.60
C LEU A 340 4.76 -17.31 -28.09
N ILE A 341 5.02 -16.18 -28.72
CA ILE A 341 5.35 -16.11 -30.15
C ILE A 341 6.80 -16.49 -30.40
N ASP A 342 7.75 -15.81 -29.75
CA ASP A 342 9.17 -15.90 -30.07
C ASP A 342 9.82 -17.18 -29.55
N LEU A 343 9.38 -17.66 -28.34
CA LEU A 343 9.98 -18.82 -27.69
C LEU A 343 9.16 -20.10 -27.85
N HIS A 344 7.82 -20.00 -27.96
CA HIS A 344 6.95 -21.17 -28.07
C HIS A 344 6.26 -21.32 -29.44
N GLY A 345 6.48 -20.40 -30.39
CA GLY A 345 6.03 -20.53 -31.77
C GLY A 345 4.52 -20.36 -31.99
N TYR A 346 3.82 -19.72 -31.08
CA TYR A 346 2.40 -19.41 -31.24
C TYR A 346 2.19 -18.42 -32.38
N SER A 347 1.06 -18.54 -33.08
CA SER A 347 0.60 -17.49 -33.97
C SER A 347 0.24 -16.23 -33.15
N TRP A 348 0.31 -15.08 -33.76
CA TRP A 348 -0.06 -13.82 -33.11
C TRP A 348 -1.48 -13.89 -32.54
N GLN A 349 -2.45 -14.38 -33.32
CA GLN A 349 -3.84 -14.50 -32.94
C GLN A 349 -4.04 -15.39 -31.70
N ASN A 350 -3.40 -16.58 -31.70
CA ASN A 350 -3.51 -17.49 -30.56
C ASN A 350 -2.83 -16.92 -29.31
N ALA A 351 -1.66 -16.30 -29.46
CA ALA A 351 -0.97 -15.65 -28.34
C ALA A 351 -1.81 -14.51 -27.74
N TRP A 352 -2.45 -13.70 -28.61
CA TRP A 352 -3.32 -12.62 -28.18
C TRP A 352 -4.59 -13.12 -27.47
N ASP A 353 -5.22 -14.16 -27.96
CA ASP A 353 -6.39 -14.76 -27.33
C ASP A 353 -6.07 -15.29 -25.93
N VAL A 354 -4.97 -16.00 -25.77
CA VAL A 354 -4.47 -16.46 -24.47
C VAL A 354 -4.19 -15.28 -23.56
N THR A 355 -3.46 -14.27 -24.04
CA THR A 355 -3.06 -13.09 -23.27
C THR A 355 -4.27 -12.35 -22.70
N ARG A 356 -5.26 -12.03 -23.53
CA ARG A 356 -6.46 -11.30 -23.08
C ARG A 356 -7.30 -12.07 -22.04
N ARG A 357 -7.27 -13.40 -22.05
CA ARG A 357 -8.03 -14.25 -21.11
C ARG A 357 -7.33 -14.37 -19.75
N ILE A 358 -6.04 -14.10 -19.67
CA ILE A 358 -5.22 -14.29 -18.45
C ILE A 358 -5.21 -13.04 -17.59
N PHE A 359 -5.07 -11.85 -18.19
CA PHE A 359 -4.85 -10.61 -17.46
C PHE A 359 -6.14 -9.94 -16.98
N SER A 360 -6.09 -9.39 -15.79
CA SER A 360 -7.02 -8.43 -15.23
C SER A 360 -6.26 -7.26 -14.62
N TYR A 361 -6.86 -6.08 -14.57
CA TYR A 361 -6.20 -4.84 -14.19
C TYR A 361 -7.05 -4.08 -13.16
N THR A 362 -6.40 -3.62 -12.10
CA THR A 362 -6.98 -2.66 -11.15
C THR A 362 -6.37 -1.28 -11.38
N CYS A 363 -7.22 -0.28 -11.65
CA CYS A 363 -6.84 1.11 -11.70
C CYS A 363 -6.95 1.74 -10.31
N HIS A 364 -5.87 2.39 -9.83
CA HIS A 364 -5.82 3.03 -8.51
C HIS A 364 -5.86 4.55 -8.56
N THR A 365 -6.05 5.15 -9.73
CA THR A 365 -6.10 6.61 -9.87
C THR A 365 -7.17 7.07 -10.85
N LEU A 366 -7.65 8.30 -10.66
CA LEU A 366 -8.51 9.00 -11.62
C LEU A 366 -7.80 10.19 -12.28
N MET A 367 -6.68 10.63 -11.71
CA MET A 367 -5.92 11.75 -12.23
C MET A 367 -5.22 11.31 -13.51
N SER A 368 -5.64 11.86 -14.65
CA SER A 368 -5.09 11.52 -15.97
C SER A 368 -3.58 11.76 -16.05
N GLU A 369 -3.08 12.78 -15.36
CA GLU A 369 -1.66 13.11 -15.24
C GLU A 369 -0.86 12.07 -14.42
N ALA A 370 -1.52 11.29 -13.57
CA ALA A 370 -0.91 10.21 -12.80
C ALA A 370 -0.94 8.86 -13.52
N LEU A 371 -1.62 8.76 -14.66
CA LEU A 371 -1.57 7.59 -15.52
C LEU A 371 -0.23 7.52 -16.22
N GLU A 372 0.46 6.41 -16.04
CA GLU A 372 1.82 6.21 -16.47
C GLU A 372 1.96 6.23 -17.99
N THR A 373 2.95 6.96 -18.46
CA THR A 373 3.31 7.01 -19.87
C THR A 373 4.82 6.89 -20.04
N TRP A 374 5.27 6.16 -21.07
CA TRP A 374 6.69 6.01 -21.37
C TRP A 374 7.03 6.58 -22.75
N PRO A 375 8.11 7.41 -22.87
CA PRO A 375 8.56 7.87 -24.17
C PRO A 375 8.87 6.70 -25.09
N VAL A 376 8.40 6.78 -26.33
CA VAL A 376 8.67 5.75 -27.36
C VAL A 376 10.18 5.58 -27.57
N GLU A 377 10.95 6.66 -27.55
CA GLU A 377 12.41 6.62 -27.66
C GLU A 377 13.06 5.83 -26.52
N MET A 378 12.60 6.00 -25.27
CA MET A 378 13.09 5.24 -24.12
C MET A 378 12.77 3.76 -24.25
N MET A 379 11.52 3.45 -24.61
CA MET A 379 11.10 2.07 -24.87
C MET A 379 11.90 1.42 -26.00
N ALA A 380 12.14 2.15 -27.09
CA ALA A 380 12.94 1.66 -28.23
C ALA A 380 14.38 1.32 -27.83
N LYS A 381 14.97 2.12 -26.94
CA LYS A 381 16.33 1.87 -26.42
C LYS A 381 16.41 0.66 -25.51
N ILE A 382 15.43 0.49 -24.60
CA ILE A 382 15.49 -0.48 -23.51
C ILE A 382 14.80 -1.79 -23.86
N LEU A 383 13.67 -1.73 -24.56
CA LEU A 383 12.75 -2.84 -24.81
C LEU A 383 12.26 -2.82 -26.27
N PRO A 384 13.17 -2.89 -27.28
CA PRO A 384 12.80 -2.71 -28.70
C PRO A 384 11.76 -3.73 -29.17
N ARG A 385 11.83 -4.97 -28.70
CA ARG A 385 10.87 -6.02 -29.09
C ARG A 385 9.48 -5.77 -28.48
N HIS A 386 9.44 -5.31 -27.22
CA HIS A 386 8.18 -5.00 -26.55
C HIS A 386 7.50 -3.78 -27.16
N LEU A 387 8.26 -2.75 -27.53
CA LEU A 387 7.73 -1.61 -28.25
C LEU A 387 7.09 -2.02 -29.59
N GLN A 388 7.78 -2.86 -30.36
CA GLN A 388 7.23 -3.40 -31.60
C GLN A 388 5.94 -4.19 -31.34
N MET A 389 5.90 -5.03 -30.30
CA MET A 389 4.70 -5.78 -29.93
C MET A 389 3.56 -4.84 -29.53
N ILE A 390 3.85 -3.74 -28.82
CA ILE A 390 2.84 -2.73 -28.46
C ILE A 390 2.28 -2.04 -29.72
N PHE A 391 3.14 -1.74 -30.70
CA PHE A 391 2.67 -1.19 -31.99
C PHE A 391 1.75 -2.19 -32.71
N GLU A 392 2.11 -3.47 -32.76
CA GLU A 392 1.26 -4.51 -33.36
C GLU A 392 -0.09 -4.65 -32.65
N ILE A 393 -0.07 -4.65 -31.29
CA ILE A 393 -1.31 -4.67 -30.48
C ILE A 393 -2.17 -3.44 -30.79
N ASN A 394 -1.56 -2.26 -30.87
CA ASN A 394 -2.26 -1.02 -31.21
C ASN A 394 -2.87 -1.05 -32.60
N ASP A 395 -2.12 -1.53 -33.61
CA ASP A 395 -2.60 -1.62 -34.99
C ASP A 395 -3.84 -2.53 -35.10
N HIS A 396 -3.75 -3.74 -34.56
CA HIS A 396 -4.89 -4.67 -34.51
C HIS A 396 -6.09 -4.12 -33.72
N PHE A 397 -5.82 -3.43 -32.62
CA PHE A 397 -6.87 -2.81 -31.81
C PHE A 397 -7.57 -1.66 -32.55
N LEU A 398 -6.81 -0.78 -33.19
CA LEU A 398 -7.39 0.34 -33.92
C LEU A 398 -8.13 -0.12 -35.19
N GLU A 399 -7.67 -1.19 -35.83
CA GLU A 399 -8.40 -1.79 -36.95
C GLU A 399 -9.73 -2.40 -36.49
N TYR A 400 -9.74 -3.05 -35.32
CA TYR A 400 -11.00 -3.51 -34.70
C TYR A 400 -11.94 -2.33 -34.41
N VAL A 401 -11.44 -1.22 -33.86
CA VAL A 401 -12.24 -0.01 -33.59
C VAL A 401 -12.81 0.57 -34.87
N LYS A 402 -12.01 0.72 -35.91
CA LYS A 402 -12.45 1.22 -37.22
C LYS A 402 -13.53 0.35 -37.85
N THR A 403 -13.40 -0.96 -37.72
CA THR A 403 -14.31 -1.91 -38.37
C THR A 403 -15.63 -2.06 -37.61
N TYR A 404 -15.63 -2.08 -36.27
CA TYR A 404 -16.78 -2.49 -35.48
C TYR A 404 -17.34 -1.41 -34.57
N VAL A 405 -16.63 -0.28 -34.37
CA VAL A 405 -17.07 0.74 -33.42
C VAL A 405 -17.33 2.10 -34.11
N THR A 406 -16.31 2.68 -34.73
CA THR A 406 -16.44 4.01 -35.38
C THR A 406 -15.27 4.31 -36.30
N THR A 407 -15.54 5.11 -37.33
CA THR A 407 -14.54 5.69 -38.23
C THR A 407 -14.12 7.12 -37.84
N ASP A 408 -14.61 7.63 -36.72
CA ASP A 408 -14.22 8.95 -36.20
C ASP A 408 -12.75 8.96 -35.80
N MET A 409 -11.97 9.76 -36.52
CA MET A 409 -10.51 9.81 -36.33
C MET A 409 -10.10 10.43 -34.98
N ASP A 410 -10.90 11.32 -34.41
CA ASP A 410 -10.61 11.89 -33.10
C ASP A 410 -10.87 10.85 -31.98
N PHE A 411 -11.92 10.07 -32.10
CA PHE A 411 -12.15 8.92 -31.22
C PHE A 411 -11.00 7.91 -31.30
N ILE A 412 -10.60 7.53 -32.52
CA ILE A 412 -9.51 6.57 -32.78
C ILE A 412 -8.21 7.07 -32.15
N ARG A 413 -7.91 8.36 -32.28
CA ARG A 413 -6.72 9.00 -31.69
C ARG A 413 -6.75 8.96 -30.15
N ARG A 414 -7.91 9.18 -29.54
CA ARG A 414 -8.06 9.13 -28.07
C ARG A 414 -7.84 7.73 -27.50
N VAL A 415 -8.26 6.68 -28.20
CA VAL A 415 -8.11 5.29 -27.73
C VAL A 415 -6.79 4.63 -28.13
N SER A 416 -6.00 5.24 -29.03
CA SER A 416 -4.69 4.74 -29.42
C SER A 416 -3.78 4.51 -28.20
N LEU A 417 -3.08 3.38 -28.16
CA LEU A 417 -2.06 3.10 -27.15
C LEU A 417 -0.86 4.05 -27.22
N ILE A 418 -0.69 4.71 -28.37
CA ILE A 418 0.37 5.67 -28.63
C ILE A 418 -0.23 7.08 -28.60
N GLU A 419 0.29 7.90 -27.69
CA GLU A 419 0.03 9.34 -27.66
C GLU A 419 0.93 10.03 -28.67
N GLU A 420 0.31 10.67 -29.65
CA GLU A 420 1.01 11.47 -30.65
C GLU A 420 1.21 12.90 -30.15
N GLY A 421 2.35 13.52 -30.43
CA GLY A 421 2.67 14.87 -30.01
C GLY A 421 4.15 15.19 -30.28
N TYR A 422 4.66 16.23 -29.60
CA TYR A 422 6.08 16.60 -29.71
C TYR A 422 7.01 15.43 -29.31
N GLN A 423 6.60 14.69 -28.26
CA GLN A 423 7.24 13.43 -27.87
C GLN A 423 6.17 12.34 -27.84
N ARG A 424 6.32 11.34 -28.71
CA ARG A 424 5.44 10.17 -28.72
C ARG A 424 5.61 9.35 -27.43
N LYS A 425 4.50 8.88 -26.86
CA LYS A 425 4.49 8.12 -25.61
C LYS A 425 3.59 6.90 -25.71
N VAL A 426 3.96 5.84 -25.02
CA VAL A 426 3.11 4.67 -24.78
C VAL A 426 2.24 4.94 -23.55
N ARG A 427 0.92 4.79 -23.69
CA ARG A 427 -0.08 4.95 -22.62
C ARG A 427 -0.31 3.61 -21.92
N MET A 428 0.27 3.43 -20.74
CA MET A 428 0.26 2.14 -20.04
C MET A 428 -1.13 1.75 -19.53
N GLY A 429 -1.95 2.70 -19.11
CA GLY A 429 -3.34 2.46 -18.74
C GLY A 429 -4.18 1.92 -19.91
N TRP A 430 -4.00 2.48 -21.11
CA TRP A 430 -4.65 2.02 -22.33
C TRP A 430 -4.23 0.59 -22.68
N LEU A 431 -2.94 0.30 -22.63
CA LEU A 431 -2.41 -1.04 -22.83
C LEU A 431 -3.03 -2.04 -21.82
N SER A 432 -3.11 -1.63 -20.55
CA SER A 432 -3.70 -2.46 -19.49
C SER A 432 -5.18 -2.79 -19.74
N VAL A 433 -5.97 -1.80 -20.19
CA VAL A 433 -7.38 -1.99 -20.53
C VAL A 433 -7.55 -2.90 -21.74
N VAL A 434 -6.78 -2.67 -22.82
CA VAL A 434 -6.90 -3.46 -24.05
C VAL A 434 -6.46 -4.91 -23.84
N GLY A 435 -5.43 -5.14 -23.04
CA GLY A 435 -4.87 -6.48 -22.78
C GLY A 435 -5.56 -7.27 -21.66
N SER A 436 -6.51 -6.70 -20.94
CA SER A 436 -7.19 -7.35 -19.81
C SER A 436 -8.65 -7.68 -20.12
N HIS A 437 -9.12 -8.83 -19.61
CA HIS A 437 -10.54 -9.21 -19.76
C HIS A 437 -11.46 -8.50 -18.76
N LYS A 438 -10.91 -8.05 -17.62
CA LYS A 438 -11.61 -7.24 -16.61
C LYS A 438 -10.72 -6.11 -16.12
N VAL A 439 -11.37 -4.98 -15.86
CA VAL A 439 -10.76 -3.75 -15.31
C VAL A 439 -11.64 -3.30 -14.17
N ASN A 440 -11.08 -3.13 -12.98
CA ASN A 440 -11.88 -2.66 -11.85
C ASN A 440 -11.35 -1.37 -11.24
N GLY A 441 -12.30 -0.56 -10.76
CA GLY A 441 -12.04 0.48 -9.78
C GLY A 441 -12.11 -0.07 -8.36
N VAL A 442 -11.81 0.78 -7.38
CA VAL A 442 -11.55 0.39 -5.98
C VAL A 442 -12.50 1.03 -4.96
N ALA A 443 -13.49 1.76 -5.42
CA ALA A 443 -14.65 2.27 -4.69
C ALA A 443 -15.77 2.55 -5.70
N ALA A 444 -17.04 2.61 -5.27
CA ALA A 444 -18.17 2.80 -6.17
C ALA A 444 -18.03 4.09 -7.00
N ILE A 445 -17.84 5.23 -6.35
CA ILE A 445 -17.64 6.54 -7.01
C ILE A 445 -16.43 6.53 -7.96
N HIS A 446 -15.34 5.86 -7.58
CA HIS A 446 -14.17 5.72 -8.43
C HIS A 446 -14.46 4.96 -9.71
N SER A 447 -15.17 3.84 -9.59
CA SER A 447 -15.54 3.00 -10.74
C SER A 447 -16.47 3.73 -11.70
N ASP A 448 -17.42 4.51 -11.18
CA ASP A 448 -18.30 5.34 -11.99
C ASP A 448 -17.53 6.45 -12.73
N LEU A 449 -16.62 7.14 -12.04
CA LEU A 449 -15.78 8.17 -12.66
C LEU A 449 -14.82 7.57 -13.70
N MET A 450 -14.32 6.37 -13.49
CA MET A 450 -13.51 5.65 -14.48
C MET A 450 -14.23 5.52 -15.83
N VAL A 451 -15.49 5.11 -15.84
CA VAL A 451 -16.26 4.86 -17.06
C VAL A 451 -16.90 6.10 -17.63
N THR A 452 -17.03 7.18 -16.85
CA THR A 452 -17.61 8.44 -17.30
C THR A 452 -16.55 9.49 -17.69
N SER A 453 -15.29 9.32 -17.26
CA SER A 453 -14.19 10.24 -17.54
C SER A 453 -12.98 9.54 -18.17
N THR A 454 -12.08 9.00 -17.36
CA THR A 454 -10.74 8.52 -17.76
C THR A 454 -10.79 7.46 -18.87
N PHE A 455 -11.67 6.46 -18.75
CA PHE A 455 -11.81 5.37 -19.70
C PHE A 455 -13.16 5.36 -20.41
N ALA A 456 -13.84 6.52 -20.50
CA ALA A 456 -15.16 6.64 -21.10
C ALA A 456 -15.24 6.06 -22.53
N ASP A 457 -14.23 6.35 -23.36
CA ASP A 457 -14.17 5.83 -24.73
C ASP A 457 -13.98 4.29 -24.74
N PHE A 458 -13.19 3.75 -23.80
CA PHE A 458 -13.03 2.29 -23.66
C PHE A 458 -14.27 1.61 -23.11
N ALA A 459 -15.03 2.27 -22.22
CA ALA A 459 -16.28 1.74 -21.72
C ALA A 459 -17.34 1.63 -22.83
N ARG A 460 -17.29 2.50 -23.84
CA ARG A 460 -18.12 2.35 -25.05
C ARG A 460 -17.70 1.15 -25.92
N ILE A 461 -16.38 0.87 -26.02
CA ILE A 461 -15.86 -0.26 -26.79
C ILE A 461 -16.11 -1.59 -26.07
N TYR A 462 -15.94 -1.61 -24.76
CA TYR A 462 -15.92 -2.80 -23.92
C TYR A 462 -16.76 -2.63 -22.64
N PRO A 463 -18.08 -2.43 -22.72
CA PRO A 463 -18.91 -2.15 -21.54
C PRO A 463 -18.84 -3.26 -20.48
N GLU A 464 -18.66 -4.50 -20.89
CA GLU A 464 -18.59 -5.66 -20.00
C GLU A 464 -17.27 -5.81 -19.23
N ARG A 465 -16.22 -5.04 -19.57
CA ARG A 465 -14.91 -5.15 -18.92
C ARG A 465 -14.84 -4.46 -17.58
N PHE A 466 -15.52 -3.32 -17.46
CA PHE A 466 -15.42 -2.47 -16.28
C PHE A 466 -16.33 -2.98 -15.16
N THR A 467 -15.79 -2.98 -13.95
CA THR A 467 -16.49 -3.42 -12.74
C THR A 467 -15.96 -2.68 -11.52
N ASN A 468 -16.69 -2.74 -10.42
CA ASN A 468 -16.24 -2.25 -9.12
C ASN A 468 -15.89 -3.41 -8.19
N VAL A 469 -14.79 -3.27 -7.46
CA VAL A 469 -14.51 -4.06 -6.26
C VAL A 469 -13.99 -3.09 -5.20
N THR A 470 -14.86 -2.70 -4.29
CA THR A 470 -14.48 -1.78 -3.21
C THR A 470 -13.38 -2.39 -2.34
N ASN A 471 -12.35 -1.61 -2.05
CA ASN A 471 -11.25 -2.03 -1.19
C ASN A 471 -11.73 -2.45 0.19
N GLY A 472 -10.87 -3.18 0.88
CA GLY A 472 -11.05 -3.58 2.27
C GLY A 472 -9.70 -3.74 2.98
N VAL A 473 -9.77 -3.97 4.27
CA VAL A 473 -8.60 -4.14 5.15
C VAL A 473 -8.69 -5.45 5.90
N THR A 474 -7.55 -6.10 6.20
CA THR A 474 -7.56 -7.32 6.99
C THR A 474 -7.85 -7.01 8.48
N PRO A 475 -8.89 -7.64 9.07
CA PRO A 475 -9.22 -7.44 10.47
C PRO A 475 -8.15 -8.02 11.40
N ARG A 476 -7.40 -9.03 10.95
CA ARG A 476 -6.33 -9.65 11.72
C ARG A 476 -5.25 -8.64 12.07
N ARG A 477 -4.68 -7.94 11.10
CA ARG A 477 -3.68 -6.91 11.38
C ARG A 477 -4.28 -5.63 11.97
N TRP A 478 -5.37 -5.13 11.38
CA TRP A 478 -5.85 -3.76 11.68
C TRP A 478 -6.78 -3.67 12.89
N LEU A 479 -7.18 -4.81 13.45
CA LEU A 479 -7.89 -4.88 14.71
C LEU A 479 -7.19 -5.84 15.70
N ALA A 480 -7.01 -7.12 15.37
CA ALA A 480 -6.47 -8.08 16.33
C ALA A 480 -5.02 -7.77 16.75
N VAL A 481 -4.13 -7.40 15.80
CA VAL A 481 -2.75 -7.00 16.11
C VAL A 481 -2.67 -5.56 16.62
N ALA A 482 -3.32 -4.63 15.93
CA ALA A 482 -3.19 -3.20 16.22
C ALA A 482 -3.87 -2.78 17.54
N ASN A 483 -4.97 -3.45 17.90
CA ASN A 483 -5.80 -3.08 19.06
C ASN A 483 -6.26 -4.34 19.83
N PRO A 484 -5.32 -5.08 20.44
CA PRO A 484 -5.62 -6.38 21.05
C PRO A 484 -6.66 -6.30 22.18
N LYS A 485 -6.71 -5.18 22.93
CA LYS A 485 -7.74 -4.98 23.99
C LYS A 485 -9.14 -4.81 23.40
N LEU A 486 -9.28 -4.13 22.26
CA LEU A 486 -10.56 -4.01 21.56
C LEU A 486 -10.97 -5.34 20.94
N ALA A 487 -10.02 -6.06 20.38
CA ALA A 487 -10.24 -7.41 19.85
C ALA A 487 -10.73 -8.38 20.95
N ALA A 488 -10.10 -8.35 22.13
CA ALA A 488 -10.52 -9.15 23.29
C ALA A 488 -11.93 -8.77 23.77
N LEU A 489 -12.28 -7.47 23.76
CA LEU A 489 -13.62 -7.02 24.06
C LEU A 489 -14.65 -7.60 23.06
N PHE A 490 -14.33 -7.60 21.77
CA PHE A 490 -15.21 -8.20 20.76
C PHE A 490 -15.37 -9.71 20.99
N ASP A 491 -14.27 -10.42 21.24
CA ASP A 491 -14.30 -11.85 21.55
C ASP A 491 -15.19 -12.17 22.75
N GLN A 492 -15.16 -11.36 23.80
CA GLN A 492 -15.99 -11.52 24.99
C GLN A 492 -17.49 -11.45 24.68
N TYR A 493 -17.90 -10.57 23.74
CA TYR A 493 -19.33 -10.32 23.48
C TYR A 493 -19.89 -11.14 22.32
N ILE A 494 -19.09 -11.45 21.31
CA ILE A 494 -19.58 -12.07 20.07
C ILE A 494 -18.77 -13.28 19.59
N GLY A 495 -17.75 -13.73 20.35
CA GLY A 495 -16.82 -14.78 19.90
C GLY A 495 -15.78 -14.26 18.91
N SER A 496 -14.93 -15.15 18.41
CA SER A 496 -13.75 -14.80 17.59
C SER A 496 -13.95 -14.92 16.08
N GLU A 497 -15.11 -15.31 15.62
CA GLU A 497 -15.45 -15.57 14.21
C GLU A 497 -15.30 -14.34 13.33
N TRP A 498 -15.44 -13.14 13.88
CA TRP A 498 -15.23 -11.86 13.17
C TRP A 498 -13.84 -11.76 12.52
N ARG A 499 -12.86 -12.52 13.00
CA ARG A 499 -11.52 -12.52 12.42
C ARG A 499 -11.46 -13.13 11.02
N CYS A 500 -12.41 -14.00 10.68
CA CYS A 500 -12.57 -14.60 9.35
C CYS A 500 -13.79 -14.07 8.60
N ASP A 501 -14.73 -13.48 9.31
CA ASP A 501 -15.94 -12.88 8.75
C ASP A 501 -16.26 -11.58 9.50
N LEU A 502 -15.70 -10.48 9.02
CA LEU A 502 -15.83 -9.18 9.69
C LEU A 502 -17.30 -8.71 9.79
N SER A 503 -18.23 -9.25 8.97
CA SER A 503 -19.64 -8.91 9.10
C SER A 503 -20.23 -9.26 10.48
N GLN A 504 -19.63 -10.21 11.18
CA GLN A 504 -20.06 -10.62 12.53
C GLN A 504 -19.96 -9.51 13.58
N ILE A 505 -19.13 -8.47 13.35
CA ILE A 505 -19.05 -7.32 14.29
C ILE A 505 -20.39 -6.56 14.39
N GLU A 506 -21.26 -6.70 13.40
CA GLU A 506 -22.60 -6.11 13.45
C GLU A 506 -23.41 -6.61 14.67
N LYS A 507 -23.15 -7.83 15.15
CA LYS A 507 -23.78 -8.38 16.37
C LYS A 507 -23.54 -7.51 17.60
N LEU A 508 -22.47 -6.71 17.62
CA LEU A 508 -22.18 -5.78 18.70
C LEU A 508 -23.22 -4.65 18.81
N LYS A 509 -24.04 -4.40 17.79
CA LYS A 509 -25.15 -3.45 17.85
C LYS A 509 -26.10 -3.74 19.01
N ALA A 510 -26.30 -5.00 19.38
CA ALA A 510 -27.12 -5.42 20.51
C ALA A 510 -26.57 -4.96 21.90
N PHE A 511 -25.32 -4.55 21.92
CA PHE A 511 -24.61 -4.11 23.15
C PHE A 511 -24.25 -2.62 23.11
N ALA A 512 -24.46 -1.93 21.99
CA ALA A 512 -24.02 -0.56 21.75
C ALA A 512 -24.52 0.45 22.79
N ASP A 513 -25.73 0.24 23.31
CA ASP A 513 -26.33 1.12 24.33
C ASP A 513 -26.06 0.71 25.78
N LYS A 514 -25.40 -0.45 25.99
CA LYS A 514 -25.06 -0.90 27.35
C LYS A 514 -23.94 -0.05 27.93
N GLY A 515 -24.20 0.56 29.11
CA GLY A 515 -23.22 1.44 29.76
C GLY A 515 -21.88 0.79 30.08
N GLU A 516 -21.86 -0.53 30.34
CA GLU A 516 -20.63 -1.29 30.57
C GLU A 516 -19.80 -1.38 29.29
N PHE A 517 -20.42 -1.69 28.16
CA PHE A 517 -19.75 -1.76 26.86
C PHE A 517 -19.18 -0.39 26.41
N LYS A 518 -20.00 0.68 26.60
CA LYS A 518 -19.57 2.07 26.31
C LYS A 518 -18.32 2.45 27.12
N ARG A 519 -18.34 2.15 28.44
CA ARG A 519 -17.18 2.42 29.32
C ARG A 519 -15.95 1.64 28.87
N ALA A 520 -16.08 0.34 28.58
CA ALA A 520 -14.95 -0.47 28.13
C ALA A 520 -14.33 0.08 26.82
N VAL A 521 -15.17 0.49 25.86
CA VAL A 521 -14.68 1.11 24.61
C VAL A 521 -13.94 2.42 24.89
N ALA A 522 -14.50 3.28 25.75
CA ALA A 522 -13.87 4.56 26.14
C ALA A 522 -12.52 4.35 26.84
N ASP A 523 -12.45 3.40 27.78
CA ASP A 523 -11.22 3.06 28.51
C ASP A 523 -10.13 2.50 27.58
N ILE A 524 -10.50 1.64 26.64
CA ILE A 524 -9.58 1.12 25.64
C ILE A 524 -9.03 2.25 24.77
N LYS A 525 -9.88 3.15 24.28
CA LYS A 525 -9.48 4.33 23.51
C LYS A 525 -8.50 5.19 24.30
N TYR A 526 -8.82 5.51 25.54
CA TYR A 526 -7.95 6.27 26.43
C TYR A 526 -6.58 5.62 26.61
N ASN A 527 -6.53 4.31 26.87
CA ASN A 527 -5.28 3.57 27.02
C ASN A 527 -4.43 3.62 25.73
N ASN A 528 -5.05 3.54 24.56
CA ASN A 528 -4.34 3.68 23.28
C ASN A 528 -3.75 5.09 23.12
N LYS A 529 -4.47 6.11 23.54
CA LYS A 529 -3.97 7.52 23.54
C LYS A 529 -2.79 7.69 24.50
N VAL A 530 -2.84 7.08 25.68
CA VAL A 530 -1.72 7.07 26.64
C VAL A 530 -0.47 6.43 26.00
N ARG A 531 -0.62 5.27 25.33
CA ARG A 531 0.50 4.59 24.64
C ARG A 531 1.12 5.50 23.56
N LEU A 532 0.31 6.13 22.74
CA LEU A 532 0.79 7.06 21.71
C LEU A 532 1.46 8.29 22.33
N ALA A 533 0.89 8.87 23.39
CA ALA A 533 1.48 10.01 24.11
C ALA A 533 2.85 9.66 24.69
N GLN A 534 3.01 8.47 25.28
CA GLN A 534 4.30 7.98 25.78
C GLN A 534 5.33 7.80 24.64
N TYR A 535 4.90 7.26 23.49
CA TYR A 535 5.77 7.17 22.32
C TYR A 535 6.25 8.55 21.84
N VAL A 536 5.34 9.51 21.71
CA VAL A 536 5.65 10.88 21.28
C VAL A 536 6.58 11.56 22.29
N LYS A 537 6.32 11.40 23.58
CA LYS A 537 7.22 11.91 24.65
C LYS A 537 8.61 11.32 24.54
N LYS A 538 8.72 10.00 24.37
CA LYS A 538 10.00 9.28 24.27
C LYS A 538 10.80 9.68 23.04
N THR A 539 10.14 9.89 21.90
CA THR A 539 10.80 10.07 20.60
C THR A 539 10.96 11.51 20.17
N LEU A 540 10.04 12.38 20.54
CA LEU A 540 9.99 13.79 20.12
C LEU A 540 10.10 14.77 21.29
N ASN A 541 10.08 14.29 22.53
CA ASN A 541 10.06 15.08 23.76
C ASN A 541 8.87 16.08 23.85
N ILE A 542 7.72 15.72 23.26
CA ILE A 542 6.49 16.51 23.33
C ILE A 542 5.51 15.82 24.27
N ASP A 543 4.96 16.57 25.24
CA ASP A 543 3.92 16.09 26.13
C ASP A 543 2.55 16.25 25.47
N LEU A 544 1.77 15.17 25.43
CA LEU A 544 0.41 15.15 24.94
C LEU A 544 -0.56 14.79 26.07
N ASP A 545 -1.67 15.50 26.16
CA ASP A 545 -2.76 15.16 27.08
C ASP A 545 -3.65 14.08 26.45
N PRO A 546 -3.72 12.85 27.00
CA PRO A 546 -4.60 11.80 26.49
C PRO A 546 -6.11 12.11 26.56
N HIS A 547 -6.51 13.12 27.34
CA HIS A 547 -7.91 13.58 27.41
C HIS A 547 -8.27 14.53 26.27
N ALA A 548 -7.28 15.16 25.61
CA ALA A 548 -7.50 16.01 24.46
C ALA A 548 -8.06 15.21 23.28
N LEU A 549 -8.76 15.84 22.35
CA LEU A 549 -9.16 15.23 21.08
C LEU A 549 -7.94 14.99 20.20
N PHE A 550 -7.72 13.75 19.76
CA PHE A 550 -6.64 13.40 18.83
C PHE A 550 -7.17 13.42 17.39
N ASP A 551 -6.76 14.45 16.66
CA ASP A 551 -7.08 14.70 15.26
C ASP A 551 -5.93 14.23 14.37
N VAL A 552 -6.16 13.28 13.50
CA VAL A 552 -5.09 12.50 12.86
C VAL A 552 -5.17 12.52 11.35
N GLN A 553 -4.11 13.01 10.71
CA GLN A 553 -3.90 12.93 9.26
C GLN A 553 -2.56 12.24 8.96
N VAL A 554 -2.58 10.93 8.79
CA VAL A 554 -1.38 10.13 8.54
C VAL A 554 -1.49 9.41 7.20
N LYS A 555 -0.80 9.93 6.21
CA LYS A 555 -0.78 9.45 4.81
C LYS A 555 0.37 10.13 4.05
N ARG A 556 0.71 9.64 2.84
CA ARG A 556 1.68 10.33 1.96
C ARG A 556 1.37 11.82 1.90
N ILE A 557 2.40 12.63 1.95
CA ILE A 557 2.23 14.07 1.75
C ILE A 557 2.10 14.33 0.25
N HIS A 558 0.95 14.85 -0.14
CA HIS A 558 0.63 15.16 -1.53
C HIS A 558 -0.43 16.27 -1.58
N GLU A 559 -0.35 17.16 -2.55
CA GLU A 559 -1.26 18.31 -2.65
C GLU A 559 -2.74 17.88 -2.74
N TYR A 560 -3.08 16.79 -3.47
CA TYR A 560 -4.46 16.32 -3.57
C TYR A 560 -5.06 15.81 -2.25
N LYS A 561 -4.21 15.35 -1.30
CA LYS A 561 -4.62 14.92 0.05
C LYS A 561 -4.85 16.09 1.00
N ARG A 562 -4.47 17.26 0.57
CA ARG A 562 -4.73 18.58 1.17
C ARG A 562 -4.27 18.74 2.61
N GLN A 563 -3.08 18.20 2.97
CA GLN A 563 -2.47 18.50 4.27
C GLN A 563 -2.36 20.01 4.50
N MET A 564 -2.18 20.79 3.42
CA MET A 564 -2.15 22.25 3.51
C MET A 564 -3.47 22.81 4.03
N LEU A 565 -4.63 22.32 3.60
CA LEU A 565 -5.93 22.73 4.13
C LEU A 565 -6.02 22.52 5.63
N ASN A 566 -5.50 21.39 6.13
CA ASN A 566 -5.42 21.13 7.57
C ASN A 566 -4.50 22.13 8.28
N VAL A 567 -3.33 22.44 7.71
CA VAL A 567 -2.41 23.44 8.27
C VAL A 567 -3.07 24.82 8.33
N LEU A 568 -3.78 25.25 7.28
CA LEU A 568 -4.49 26.52 7.28
C LEU A 568 -5.55 26.58 8.41
N HIS A 569 -6.29 25.50 8.62
CA HIS A 569 -7.24 25.40 9.74
C HIS A 569 -6.54 25.42 11.10
N ILE A 570 -5.40 24.72 11.25
CA ILE A 570 -4.64 24.73 12.52
C ILE A 570 -4.22 26.16 12.88
N ILE A 571 -3.72 26.92 11.92
CA ILE A 571 -3.33 28.32 12.12
C ILE A 571 -4.56 29.18 12.42
N ALA A 572 -5.67 29.01 11.70
CA ALA A 572 -6.92 29.71 11.94
C ALA A 572 -7.43 29.48 13.37
N ARG A 573 -7.41 28.22 13.83
CA ARG A 573 -7.77 27.83 15.20
C ARG A 573 -6.84 28.46 16.23
N TYR A 574 -5.54 28.45 16.00
CA TYR A 574 -4.54 29.11 16.84
C TYR A 574 -4.86 30.59 17.02
N ASN A 575 -5.12 31.31 15.92
CA ASN A 575 -5.48 32.72 15.96
C ASN A 575 -6.78 32.97 16.74
N GLU A 576 -7.80 32.15 16.51
CA GLU A 576 -9.08 32.27 17.18
C GLU A 576 -8.96 32.01 18.69
N MET A 577 -8.12 31.07 19.12
CA MET A 577 -7.81 30.81 20.52
C MET A 577 -7.08 31.97 21.20
N LEU A 578 -6.18 32.65 20.46
CA LEU A 578 -5.50 33.86 21.00
C LEU A 578 -6.42 35.06 21.08
N ALA A 579 -7.34 35.22 20.13
CA ALA A 579 -8.32 36.32 20.13
C ALA A 579 -9.40 36.13 21.20
N HIS A 580 -9.71 34.88 21.55
CA HIS A 580 -10.78 34.53 22.48
C HIS A 580 -10.31 33.55 23.58
N PRO A 581 -9.33 33.91 24.40
CA PRO A 581 -8.75 33.01 25.41
C PRO A 581 -9.75 32.63 26.52
N GLU A 582 -10.83 33.39 26.67
CA GLU A 582 -11.92 33.18 27.63
C GLU A 582 -12.88 32.06 27.26
N LYS A 583 -12.92 31.66 25.95
CA LYS A 583 -13.79 30.57 25.51
C LYS A 583 -13.34 29.23 26.09
N ASP A 584 -14.28 28.34 26.33
CA ASP A 584 -14.04 26.97 26.73
C ASP A 584 -13.65 26.15 25.49
N TRP A 585 -12.37 26.23 25.12
CA TRP A 585 -11.81 25.52 23.97
C TRP A 585 -11.64 24.05 24.29
N GLN A 586 -12.15 23.18 23.40
CA GLN A 586 -11.85 21.77 23.46
C GLN A 586 -10.34 21.56 23.26
N PRO A 587 -9.61 20.97 24.24
CA PRO A 587 -8.21 20.62 24.04
C PRO A 587 -8.04 19.67 22.86
N ARG A 588 -7.07 19.97 21.98
CA ARG A 588 -6.88 19.25 20.72
C ARG A 588 -5.41 19.02 20.40
N VAL A 589 -5.12 17.83 19.91
CA VAL A 589 -3.81 17.44 19.40
C VAL A 589 -3.94 17.08 17.93
N PHE A 590 -3.31 17.85 17.06
CA PHE A 590 -3.19 17.50 15.64
C PHE A 590 -1.97 16.62 15.42
N ILE A 591 -2.17 15.43 14.87
CA ILE A 591 -1.12 14.45 14.61
C ILE A 591 -1.03 14.25 13.12
N LEU A 592 0.09 14.68 12.54
CA LEU A 592 0.39 14.52 11.13
C LEU A 592 1.59 13.58 10.96
N ALA A 593 1.57 12.77 9.91
CA ALA A 593 2.70 11.94 9.53
C ALA A 593 2.59 11.56 8.05
N GLY A 594 3.71 11.31 7.43
CA GLY A 594 3.78 10.84 6.05
C GLY A 594 5.08 11.25 5.36
N LYS A 595 5.44 10.48 4.35
CA LYS A 595 6.61 10.74 3.51
C LYS A 595 6.19 11.54 2.28
N ALA A 596 7.00 12.53 1.89
CA ALA A 596 6.93 13.17 0.58
C ALA A 596 7.84 12.44 -0.41
N ALA A 597 7.45 12.32 -1.67
CA ALA A 597 8.35 11.81 -2.70
C ALA A 597 9.61 12.69 -2.79
N SER A 598 10.77 12.10 -3.07
CA SER A 598 12.07 12.79 -2.99
C SER A 598 12.16 14.04 -3.86
N ALA A 599 11.59 13.99 -5.08
CA ALA A 599 11.56 15.11 -6.01
C ALA A 599 10.40 16.12 -5.77
N TYR A 600 9.47 15.82 -4.85
CA TYR A 600 8.25 16.59 -4.70
C TYR A 600 8.44 17.80 -3.77
N TYR A 601 8.92 18.90 -4.34
CA TYR A 601 9.27 20.11 -3.61
C TYR A 601 8.10 20.67 -2.77
N ALA A 602 6.91 20.86 -3.35
CA ALA A 602 5.76 21.43 -2.64
C ALA A 602 5.36 20.58 -1.42
N ALA A 603 5.38 19.25 -1.54
CA ALA A 603 5.10 18.34 -0.43
C ALA A 603 6.17 18.43 0.67
N LYS A 604 7.45 18.56 0.32
CA LYS A 604 8.54 18.77 1.29
C LYS A 604 8.41 20.11 2.02
N GLN A 605 8.03 21.19 1.31
CA GLN A 605 7.75 22.49 1.93
C GLN A 605 6.54 22.42 2.86
N THR A 606 5.51 21.64 2.52
CA THR A 606 4.36 21.41 3.40
C THR A 606 4.79 20.74 4.71
N ILE A 607 5.67 19.73 4.67
CA ILE A 607 6.25 19.12 5.88
C ILE A 607 7.00 20.16 6.72
N ARG A 608 7.80 21.01 6.08
CA ARG A 608 8.56 22.05 6.78
C ARG A 608 7.62 23.06 7.46
N LEU A 609 6.58 23.51 6.77
CA LEU A 609 5.57 24.42 7.33
C LEU A 609 4.84 23.78 8.52
N ILE A 610 4.46 22.51 8.44
CA ILE A 610 3.84 21.80 9.57
C ILE A 610 4.75 21.85 10.80
N ASN A 611 6.05 21.60 10.65
CA ASN A 611 7.00 21.61 11.76
C ASN A 611 7.25 23.02 12.30
N ASP A 612 7.32 24.02 11.44
CA ASP A 612 7.49 25.43 11.86
C ASP A 612 6.26 25.92 12.64
N VAL A 613 5.05 25.63 12.14
CA VAL A 613 3.77 25.91 12.83
C VAL A 613 3.71 25.18 14.16
N ALA A 614 4.08 23.88 14.17
CA ALA A 614 4.13 23.09 15.40
C ALA A 614 5.09 23.71 16.43
N ASN A 615 6.25 24.18 16.01
CA ASN A 615 7.23 24.81 16.90
C ASN A 615 6.67 26.09 17.54
N VAL A 616 5.99 26.94 16.80
CA VAL A 616 5.37 28.15 17.32
C VAL A 616 4.23 27.79 18.30
N ILE A 617 3.29 26.98 17.89
CA ILE A 617 2.08 26.62 18.67
C ILE A 617 2.44 25.88 19.96
N ASN A 618 3.34 24.91 19.87
CA ASN A 618 3.68 24.05 21.01
C ASN A 618 4.42 24.79 22.12
N ASN A 619 5.09 25.91 21.80
CA ASN A 619 5.84 26.74 22.74
C ASN A 619 5.09 27.98 23.18
N ASP A 620 3.86 28.23 22.70
CA ASP A 620 3.07 29.40 23.11
C ASP A 620 2.34 29.13 24.43
N GLU A 621 2.84 29.70 25.51
CA GLU A 621 2.28 29.56 26.85
C GLU A 621 0.84 30.11 27.01
N ARG A 622 0.44 31.03 26.13
CA ARG A 622 -0.94 31.60 26.13
C ARG A 622 -2.01 30.54 25.89
N LEU A 623 -1.65 29.50 25.18
CA LEU A 623 -2.53 28.35 24.87
C LEU A 623 -2.73 27.41 26.07
N LYS A 624 -1.88 27.47 27.08
CA LYS A 624 -1.90 26.60 28.28
C LYS A 624 -1.93 25.10 27.94
N GLY A 625 -1.26 24.72 26.84
CA GLY A 625 -1.19 23.35 26.37
C GLY A 625 -2.46 22.80 25.70
N ARG A 626 -3.53 23.61 25.53
CA ARG A 626 -4.82 23.19 24.97
C ARG A 626 -4.78 22.90 23.47
N LEU A 627 -3.74 23.34 22.76
CA LEU A 627 -3.48 23.04 21.35
C LEU A 627 -2.06 22.53 21.20
N LYS A 628 -1.92 21.38 20.56
CA LYS A 628 -0.62 20.79 20.22
C LYS A 628 -0.64 20.30 18.76
N VAL A 629 0.50 20.42 18.11
CA VAL A 629 0.71 19.92 16.74
C VAL A 629 1.95 19.04 16.73
N VAL A 630 1.83 17.84 16.16
CA VAL A 630 2.92 16.87 16.13
C VAL A 630 3.06 16.30 14.73
N PHE A 631 4.26 16.37 14.16
CA PHE A 631 4.62 15.60 12.98
C PHE A 631 5.45 14.38 13.42
N ILE A 632 4.90 13.17 13.22
CA ILE A 632 5.59 11.93 13.56
C ILE A 632 6.41 11.46 12.35
N PRO A 633 7.76 11.43 12.44
CA PRO A 633 8.61 11.06 11.31
C PRO A 633 8.53 9.56 11.00
N ASN A 634 8.88 9.24 9.75
CA ASN A 634 9.07 7.87 9.27
C ASN A 634 7.82 6.98 9.40
N TYR A 635 6.66 7.51 9.04
CA TYR A 635 5.40 6.77 9.06
C TYR A 635 5.54 5.40 8.38
N SER A 636 5.14 4.35 9.08
CA SER A 636 5.28 2.95 8.69
C SER A 636 4.07 2.13 9.16
N VAL A 637 4.01 0.84 8.84
CA VAL A 637 2.92 -0.03 9.32
C VAL A 637 2.94 -0.15 10.84
N SER A 638 4.11 -0.31 11.45
CA SER A 638 4.25 -0.40 12.91
C SER A 638 3.79 0.88 13.62
N LEU A 639 4.12 2.06 13.07
CA LEU A 639 3.60 3.33 13.57
C LEU A 639 2.09 3.48 13.36
N ALA A 640 1.57 3.05 12.22
CA ALA A 640 0.14 3.05 11.95
C ALA A 640 -0.65 2.23 12.97
N GLN A 641 -0.12 1.06 13.39
CA GLN A 641 -0.73 0.21 14.41
C GLN A 641 -0.77 0.87 15.81
N LEU A 642 0.11 1.82 16.07
CA LEU A 642 0.11 2.61 17.30
C LEU A 642 -0.83 3.85 17.20
N ILE A 643 -0.81 4.54 16.05
CA ILE A 643 -1.52 5.81 15.85
C ILE A 643 -3.03 5.57 15.65
N ILE A 644 -3.41 4.62 14.79
CA ILE A 644 -4.80 4.41 14.37
C ILE A 644 -5.73 4.10 15.56
N PRO A 645 -5.40 3.19 16.51
CA PRO A 645 -6.24 2.93 17.67
C PRO A 645 -6.42 4.13 18.60
N ALA A 646 -5.47 5.06 18.60
CA ALA A 646 -5.47 6.25 19.46
C ALA A 646 -6.27 7.44 18.88
N ALA A 647 -6.62 7.42 17.60
CA ALA A 647 -7.29 8.52 16.94
C ALA A 647 -8.74 8.69 17.37
N ASP A 648 -9.18 9.93 17.55
CA ASP A 648 -10.59 10.32 17.71
C ASP A 648 -11.18 10.76 16.36
N ILE A 649 -10.44 11.54 15.59
CA ILE A 649 -10.79 11.99 14.23
C ILE A 649 -9.79 11.44 13.21
N SER A 650 -10.34 10.99 12.09
CA SER A 650 -9.65 10.56 10.89
C SER A 650 -9.85 11.58 9.78
N GLU A 651 -8.79 12.30 9.43
CA GLU A 651 -8.78 13.30 8.37
C GLU A 651 -8.69 12.66 6.97
N GLN A 652 -9.80 12.72 6.22
CA GLN A 652 -9.97 12.16 4.88
C GLN A 652 -10.44 13.23 3.90
N ILE A 653 -9.62 14.27 3.78
CA ILE A 653 -9.97 15.58 3.24
C ILE A 653 -9.46 15.84 1.82
N SER A 654 -9.20 14.80 1.04
CA SER A 654 -8.84 14.94 -0.39
C SER A 654 -9.90 15.75 -1.16
N LEU A 655 -9.50 16.39 -2.26
CA LEU A 655 -10.48 17.00 -3.15
C LEU A 655 -11.39 15.92 -3.76
N ALA A 656 -12.68 16.12 -3.77
CA ALA A 656 -13.63 15.17 -4.33
C ALA A 656 -13.26 14.77 -5.79
N GLY A 657 -13.21 13.48 -6.05
CA GLY A 657 -12.80 12.92 -7.35
C GLY A 657 -11.30 12.69 -7.51
N THR A 658 -10.49 12.76 -6.44
CA THR A 658 -9.04 12.56 -6.51
C THR A 658 -8.51 11.32 -5.77
N GLU A 659 -9.06 10.98 -4.61
CA GLU A 659 -8.69 9.74 -3.88
C GLU A 659 -9.57 8.58 -4.36
N ALA A 660 -8.99 7.64 -5.06
CA ALA A 660 -9.74 6.52 -5.67
C ALA A 660 -10.56 5.71 -4.64
N SER A 661 -10.02 5.46 -3.48
CA SER A 661 -10.69 4.77 -2.39
C SER A 661 -10.25 5.29 -1.03
N GLY A 662 -8.95 5.27 -0.76
CA GLY A 662 -8.40 5.26 0.57
C GLY A 662 -8.62 3.89 1.24
N THR A 663 -7.76 3.57 2.20
CA THR A 663 -7.92 2.42 3.10
C THR A 663 -7.66 2.80 4.55
N SER A 664 -6.99 3.94 4.79
CA SER A 664 -6.82 4.47 6.15
C SER A 664 -8.16 4.83 6.78
N ASN A 665 -9.10 5.40 6.00
CA ASN A 665 -10.47 5.68 6.42
C ASN A 665 -11.14 4.44 7.05
N MET A 666 -11.04 3.28 6.41
CA MET A 666 -11.60 2.00 6.91
C MET A 666 -10.92 1.55 8.21
N LYS A 667 -9.59 1.65 8.30
CA LYS A 667 -8.80 1.28 9.48
C LYS A 667 -9.14 2.13 10.69
N PHE A 668 -9.25 3.45 10.49
CA PHE A 668 -9.62 4.39 11.54
C PHE A 668 -11.04 4.14 12.04
N ALA A 669 -12.01 4.00 11.15
CA ALA A 669 -13.40 3.75 11.51
C ALA A 669 -13.56 2.39 12.22
N LEU A 670 -12.86 1.34 11.78
CA LEU A 670 -12.83 0.03 12.46
C LEU A 670 -12.26 0.13 13.89
N ASN A 671 -11.39 1.09 14.17
CA ASN A 671 -10.82 1.39 15.48
C ASN A 671 -11.57 2.53 16.22
N GLY A 672 -12.73 2.92 15.73
CA GLY A 672 -13.64 3.85 16.40
C GLY A 672 -13.29 5.33 16.25
N ALA A 673 -12.45 5.72 15.30
CA ALA A 673 -12.30 7.13 14.94
C ALA A 673 -13.44 7.56 14.01
N LEU A 674 -13.95 8.78 14.20
CA LEU A 674 -14.95 9.35 13.31
C LEU A 674 -14.23 9.99 12.11
N THR A 675 -14.77 9.79 10.93
CA THR A 675 -14.22 10.39 9.73
C THR A 675 -14.67 11.84 9.61
N LEU A 676 -13.71 12.75 9.42
CA LEU A 676 -13.93 14.09 8.88
C LEU A 676 -13.40 14.08 7.45
N GLY A 677 -14.27 14.21 6.47
CA GLY A 677 -13.87 14.00 5.09
C GLY A 677 -14.78 14.65 4.06
N THR A 678 -14.37 14.52 2.82
CA THR A 678 -15.12 14.91 1.63
C THR A 678 -15.88 13.71 1.06
N LEU A 679 -16.83 13.96 0.15
CA LEU A 679 -17.49 12.91 -0.63
C LEU A 679 -16.55 12.41 -1.74
N ASP A 680 -15.51 11.69 -1.32
CA ASP A 680 -14.46 11.17 -2.17
C ASP A 680 -14.09 9.72 -1.79
N GLY A 681 -13.75 8.91 -2.77
CA GLY A 681 -13.34 7.53 -2.57
C GLY A 681 -14.33 6.72 -1.72
N ALA A 682 -13.81 5.89 -0.84
CA ALA A 682 -14.62 5.06 0.06
C ALA A 682 -15.30 5.84 1.21
N ASN A 683 -15.03 7.13 1.38
CA ASN A 683 -15.77 7.95 2.37
C ASN A 683 -17.27 7.93 2.10
N VAL A 684 -17.68 7.87 0.82
CA VAL A 684 -19.09 7.79 0.41
C VAL A 684 -19.73 6.51 0.96
N GLU A 685 -19.08 5.36 0.74
CA GLU A 685 -19.58 4.06 1.22
C GLU A 685 -19.48 3.95 2.76
N ILE A 686 -18.50 4.61 3.41
CA ILE A 686 -18.47 4.72 4.87
C ILE A 686 -19.68 5.51 5.38
N LEU A 687 -19.99 6.66 4.76
CA LEU A 687 -21.19 7.44 5.10
C LEU A 687 -22.47 6.59 4.99
N ASP A 688 -22.61 5.82 3.92
CA ASP A 688 -23.77 4.95 3.71
C ASP A 688 -23.91 3.87 4.80
N ASN A 689 -22.78 3.35 5.30
CA ASN A 689 -22.77 2.30 6.31
C ASN A 689 -22.95 2.84 7.74
N VAL A 690 -22.30 3.96 8.11
CA VAL A 690 -22.33 4.49 9.47
C VAL A 690 -23.48 5.48 9.72
N GLY A 691 -24.01 6.09 8.65
CA GLY A 691 -25.04 7.12 8.72
C GLY A 691 -24.48 8.52 8.99
N LYS A 692 -25.22 9.53 8.51
CA LYS A 692 -24.80 10.95 8.54
C LYS A 692 -24.51 11.52 9.93
N ASP A 693 -25.09 10.94 10.96
CA ASP A 693 -24.93 11.44 12.34
C ASP A 693 -23.59 11.00 12.96
N HIS A 694 -22.85 10.09 12.31
CA HIS A 694 -21.63 9.47 12.84
C HIS A 694 -20.38 9.76 12.01
N ILE A 695 -20.46 10.70 11.08
CA ILE A 695 -19.41 11.15 10.16
C ILE A 695 -19.55 12.67 9.96
N PHE A 696 -18.45 13.35 9.66
CA PHE A 696 -18.45 14.77 9.32
C PHE A 696 -18.07 14.94 7.83
N ILE A 697 -19.01 15.42 7.04
CA ILE A 697 -18.79 15.66 5.60
C ILE A 697 -18.76 17.17 5.34
N PHE A 698 -17.82 17.59 4.49
CA PHE A 698 -17.66 18.97 4.07
C PHE A 698 -17.17 19.04 2.61
N GLY A 699 -17.12 20.28 2.09
CA GLY A 699 -16.49 20.58 0.81
C GLY A 699 -17.39 20.31 -0.39
N ASN A 700 -16.87 20.65 -1.55
CA ASN A 700 -17.54 20.51 -2.84
C ASN A 700 -17.63 19.04 -3.25
N THR A 701 -18.74 18.67 -3.91
CA THR A 701 -18.89 17.38 -4.62
C THR A 701 -18.05 17.36 -5.90
N VAL A 702 -17.93 16.18 -6.53
CA VAL A 702 -17.22 16.05 -7.82
C VAL A 702 -17.82 17.00 -8.88
N GLU A 703 -19.15 17.07 -8.96
CA GLU A 703 -19.86 17.92 -9.92
C GLU A 703 -19.58 19.42 -9.69
N GLN A 704 -19.51 19.82 -8.41
CA GLN A 704 -19.19 21.21 -8.04
C GLN A 704 -17.73 21.54 -8.31
N VAL A 705 -16.81 20.62 -8.04
CA VAL A 705 -15.39 20.76 -8.39
C VAL A 705 -15.21 20.98 -9.88
N GLU A 706 -15.87 20.15 -10.70
CA GLU A 706 -15.80 20.28 -12.16
C GLU A 706 -16.53 21.53 -12.69
N ALA A 707 -17.61 21.94 -12.04
CA ALA A 707 -18.30 23.19 -12.39
C ALA A 707 -17.39 24.40 -12.16
N LEU A 708 -16.75 24.48 -10.99
CA LEU A 708 -15.80 25.56 -10.69
C LEU A 708 -14.63 25.60 -11.69
N ARG A 709 -14.12 24.44 -12.10
CA ARG A 709 -13.06 24.37 -13.13
C ARG A 709 -13.52 24.93 -14.48
N ARG A 710 -14.73 24.59 -14.91
CA ARG A 710 -15.31 25.05 -16.20
C ARG A 710 -15.65 26.55 -16.20
N GLU A 711 -16.14 27.04 -15.06
CA GLU A 711 -16.55 28.45 -14.90
C GLU A 711 -15.35 29.38 -14.68
N GLY A 712 -14.20 28.82 -14.33
CA GLY A 712 -12.98 29.56 -14.00
C GLY A 712 -12.87 29.74 -12.48
N TYR A 713 -12.11 28.86 -11.84
CA TYR A 713 -11.78 28.96 -10.41
C TYR A 713 -10.72 30.03 -10.18
N HIS A 714 -11.04 31.05 -9.38
CA HIS A 714 -10.14 32.13 -8.99
C HIS A 714 -9.82 32.07 -7.50
N PRO A 715 -8.75 31.40 -7.05
CA PRO A 715 -8.45 31.22 -5.63
C PRO A 715 -8.19 32.54 -4.91
N PHE A 716 -7.65 33.54 -5.61
CA PHE A 716 -7.39 34.85 -5.03
C PHE A 716 -8.68 35.56 -4.55
N ASP A 717 -9.84 35.33 -5.18
CA ASP A 717 -11.11 35.87 -4.73
C ASP A 717 -11.54 35.28 -3.37
N TYR A 718 -11.33 34.02 -3.15
CA TYR A 718 -11.55 33.34 -1.84
C TYR A 718 -10.66 33.93 -0.75
N TYR A 719 -9.37 34.11 -1.06
CA TYR A 719 -8.42 34.76 -0.16
C TYR A 719 -8.86 36.19 0.20
N GLN A 720 -9.30 36.99 -0.76
CA GLN A 720 -9.75 38.37 -0.51
C GLN A 720 -11.04 38.45 0.29
N ASN A 721 -11.99 37.56 0.04
CA ASN A 721 -13.33 37.63 0.61
C ASN A 721 -13.50 36.91 1.93
N ASP A 722 -12.56 36.03 2.35
CA ASP A 722 -12.56 35.36 3.62
C ASP A 722 -11.48 35.95 4.54
N GLU A 723 -11.91 36.70 5.55
CA GLU A 723 -11.01 37.40 6.48
C GLU A 723 -10.10 36.44 7.26
N GLN A 724 -10.62 35.31 7.69
CA GLN A 724 -9.86 34.31 8.45
C GLN A 724 -8.81 33.64 7.57
N LEU A 725 -9.18 33.26 6.34
CA LEU A 725 -8.24 32.71 5.35
C LEU A 725 -7.15 33.72 5.01
N ARG A 726 -7.53 34.96 4.77
CA ARG A 726 -6.59 36.05 4.47
C ARG A 726 -5.57 36.24 5.57
N GLU A 727 -6.00 36.35 6.84
CA GLU A 727 -5.08 36.51 7.97
C GLU A 727 -4.11 35.33 8.08
N VAL A 728 -4.58 34.09 7.93
CA VAL A 728 -3.72 32.90 7.94
C VAL A 728 -2.66 32.95 6.83
N ILE A 729 -3.06 33.30 5.62
CA ILE A 729 -2.16 33.40 4.47
C ILE A 729 -1.14 34.52 4.67
N ASP A 730 -1.60 35.69 5.14
CA ASP A 730 -0.75 36.86 5.40
C ASP A 730 0.28 36.58 6.49
N GLN A 731 -0.08 35.86 7.56
CA GLN A 731 0.86 35.43 8.59
C GLN A 731 1.99 34.54 8.02
N ILE A 732 1.65 33.60 7.15
CA ILE A 732 2.67 32.76 6.52
C ILE A 732 3.59 33.61 5.62
N ILE A 733 3.01 34.54 4.86
CA ILE A 733 3.78 35.48 3.99
C ILE A 733 4.68 36.40 4.81
N ARG A 734 4.20 36.93 5.95
CA ARG A 734 5.01 37.77 6.84
C ARG A 734 6.16 37.02 7.49
N GLY A 735 6.13 35.67 7.47
CA GLY A 735 7.13 34.84 8.12
C GLY A 735 6.89 34.65 9.61
N ASP A 736 5.65 34.79 10.11
CA ASP A 736 5.32 34.65 11.55
C ASP A 736 5.71 33.26 12.07
N PHE A 737 5.72 32.23 11.21
CA PHE A 737 6.15 30.88 11.53
C PHE A 737 7.61 30.58 11.13
N SER A 738 8.26 31.50 10.44
CA SER A 738 9.67 31.36 9.99
C SER A 738 10.43 32.69 10.09
N PRO A 739 10.56 33.25 11.30
CA PRO A 739 11.09 34.61 11.48
C PRO A 739 12.55 34.76 11.04
N GLU A 740 13.33 33.70 11.06
CA GLU A 740 14.72 33.68 10.57
C GLU A 740 14.82 33.74 9.04
N GLU A 741 13.77 33.32 8.32
CA GLU A 741 13.69 33.33 6.86
C GLU A 741 12.23 33.66 6.43
N PRO A 742 11.81 34.95 6.51
CA PRO A 742 10.41 35.32 6.29
C PRO A 742 9.86 34.91 4.93
N ASN A 743 10.68 34.87 3.89
CA ASN A 743 10.29 34.54 2.52
C ASN A 743 10.21 33.01 2.23
N ARG A 744 10.46 32.18 3.25
CA ARG A 744 10.57 30.72 3.11
C ARG A 744 9.43 30.07 2.33
N TYR A 745 8.22 30.54 2.56
CA TYR A 745 6.99 29.94 2.02
C TYR A 745 6.34 30.76 0.91
N HIS A 746 6.96 31.86 0.46
CA HIS A 746 6.37 32.73 -0.57
C HIS A 746 5.97 31.94 -1.83
N SER A 747 6.85 31.11 -2.36
CA SER A 747 6.57 30.33 -3.58
C SER A 747 5.40 29.34 -3.37
N LEU A 748 5.35 28.67 -2.20
CA LEU A 748 4.28 27.75 -1.85
C LEU A 748 2.93 28.47 -1.77
N ILE A 749 2.90 29.63 -1.10
CA ILE A 749 1.67 30.40 -0.90
C ILE A 749 1.22 31.08 -2.19
N GLN A 750 2.14 31.61 -3.01
CA GLN A 750 1.80 32.12 -4.33
C GLN A 750 1.15 31.04 -5.21
N GLY A 751 1.66 29.80 -5.15
CA GLY A 751 1.02 28.67 -5.81
C GLY A 751 -0.45 28.50 -5.39
N LEU A 752 -0.76 28.62 -4.11
CA LEU A 752 -2.14 28.55 -3.61
C LEU A 752 -2.97 29.78 -4.00
N GLN A 753 -2.43 30.98 -3.86
CA GLN A 753 -3.18 32.21 -4.18
C GLN A 753 -3.60 32.34 -5.65
N TYR A 754 -2.81 31.77 -6.57
CA TYR A 754 -3.04 31.96 -8.00
C TYR A 754 -3.37 30.70 -8.79
N HIS A 755 -3.07 29.51 -8.24
CA HIS A 755 -3.24 28.27 -8.98
C HIS A 755 -4.05 27.22 -8.25
N ASP A 756 -4.01 27.13 -6.92
CA ASP A 756 -4.77 26.20 -6.03
C ASP A 756 -5.56 25.09 -6.77
N TYR A 757 -4.84 24.27 -7.54
CA TYR A 757 -5.43 23.26 -8.43
C TYR A 757 -6.39 22.32 -7.68
N TYR A 758 -6.12 22.09 -6.41
CA TYR A 758 -6.92 21.22 -5.55
C TYR A 758 -7.95 21.96 -4.70
N GLN A 759 -8.30 23.19 -5.07
CA GLN A 759 -9.42 23.98 -4.54
C GLN A 759 -9.48 24.04 -3.00
N SER A 760 -8.32 24.12 -2.36
CA SER A 760 -8.23 24.18 -0.90
C SER A 760 -8.91 25.43 -0.32
N PHE A 761 -8.80 26.56 -1.01
CA PHE A 761 -9.44 27.81 -0.58
C PHE A 761 -10.96 27.76 -0.73
N ALA A 762 -11.48 27.12 -1.79
CA ALA A 762 -12.92 26.98 -1.98
C ALA A 762 -13.58 26.18 -0.83
N ASP A 763 -12.90 25.15 -0.33
CA ASP A 763 -13.41 24.29 0.73
C ASP A 763 -13.05 24.76 2.15
N PHE A 764 -12.20 25.79 2.29
CA PHE A 764 -11.69 26.24 3.60
C PHE A 764 -12.79 26.55 4.60
N ARG A 765 -13.79 27.36 4.22
CA ARG A 765 -14.86 27.77 5.12
C ARG A 765 -15.69 26.58 5.60
N SER A 766 -16.09 25.69 4.69
CA SER A 766 -16.86 24.48 5.04
C SER A 766 -16.05 23.53 5.93
N TYR A 767 -14.75 23.45 5.74
CA TYR A 767 -13.86 22.67 6.59
C TYR A 767 -13.77 23.24 8.01
N VAL A 768 -13.59 24.56 8.14
CA VAL A 768 -13.59 25.23 9.45
C VAL A 768 -14.90 24.97 10.21
N GLU A 769 -16.04 25.06 9.54
CA GLU A 769 -17.35 24.80 10.18
C GLU A 769 -17.51 23.31 10.57
N ALA A 770 -17.06 22.39 9.74
CA ALA A 770 -17.03 20.95 10.11
C ALA A 770 -16.15 20.69 11.33
N GLN A 771 -15.00 21.33 11.43
CA GLN A 771 -14.10 21.23 12.58
C GLN A 771 -14.74 21.78 13.88
N LYS A 772 -15.54 22.85 13.80
CA LYS A 772 -16.33 23.35 14.94
C LYS A 772 -17.41 22.36 15.36
N ALA A 773 -18.04 21.69 14.39
CA ALA A 773 -19.03 20.65 14.68
C ALA A 773 -18.39 19.45 15.39
N VAL A 774 -17.16 19.10 15.04
CA VAL A 774 -16.37 18.08 15.75
C VAL A 774 -16.18 18.46 17.22
N ASP A 775 -15.70 19.67 17.51
CA ASP A 775 -15.51 20.15 18.89
C ASP A 775 -16.81 20.07 19.70
N LYS A 776 -17.90 20.58 19.13
CA LYS A 776 -19.21 20.58 19.78
C LYS A 776 -19.70 19.17 20.14
N LYS A 777 -19.53 18.22 19.20
CA LYS A 777 -19.92 16.83 19.45
C LYS A 777 -19.05 16.14 20.47
N TYR A 778 -17.73 16.43 20.49
CA TYR A 778 -16.78 15.81 21.40
C TYR A 778 -17.00 16.23 22.86
N GLN A 779 -17.56 17.42 23.10
CA GLN A 779 -17.92 17.90 24.45
C GLN A 779 -18.99 17.02 25.11
N ASP A 780 -19.88 16.39 24.32
CA ASP A 780 -20.80 15.37 24.81
C ASP A 780 -20.18 13.97 24.64
N ARG A 781 -19.52 13.52 25.70
CA ARG A 781 -18.76 12.26 25.71
C ARG A 781 -19.62 11.03 25.49
N ASP A 782 -20.86 11.01 25.93
CA ASP A 782 -21.77 9.87 25.72
C ASP A 782 -22.18 9.77 24.25
N VAL A 783 -22.50 10.90 23.63
CA VAL A 783 -22.79 10.98 22.19
C VAL A 783 -21.56 10.64 21.35
N TRP A 784 -20.36 11.07 21.77
CA TRP A 784 -19.13 10.74 21.09
C TRP A 784 -18.84 9.24 21.12
N VAL A 785 -18.88 8.61 22.31
CA VAL A 785 -18.65 7.17 22.46
C VAL A 785 -19.68 6.35 21.70
N ALA A 786 -20.96 6.77 21.71
CA ALA A 786 -21.99 6.13 20.89
C ALA A 786 -21.64 6.18 19.40
N SER A 787 -21.17 7.34 18.89
CA SER A 787 -20.73 7.46 17.49
C SER A 787 -19.47 6.64 17.18
N THR A 788 -18.52 6.56 18.12
CA THR A 788 -17.35 5.67 18.04
C THR A 788 -17.77 4.21 17.82
N ILE A 789 -18.74 3.73 18.62
CA ILE A 789 -19.27 2.36 18.52
C ILE A 789 -19.98 2.17 17.18
N GLN A 790 -20.80 3.13 16.73
CA GLN A 790 -21.49 3.04 15.45
C GLN A 790 -20.51 2.95 14.27
N ASN A 791 -19.39 3.70 14.31
CA ASN A 791 -18.35 3.53 13.31
C ASN A 791 -17.79 2.11 13.31
N MET A 792 -17.39 1.57 14.46
CA MET A 792 -16.80 0.22 14.54
C MET A 792 -17.76 -0.86 14.02
N VAL A 793 -18.99 -0.92 14.54
CA VAL A 793 -19.91 -2.04 14.28
C VAL A 793 -20.45 -2.08 12.84
N ASN A 794 -20.32 -0.99 12.10
CA ASN A 794 -20.75 -0.89 10.72
C ASN A 794 -19.60 -1.07 9.69
N MET A 795 -18.38 -1.46 10.13
CA MET A 795 -17.24 -1.67 9.22
C MET A 795 -17.16 -3.06 8.63
N GLY A 796 -18.14 -3.93 8.84
CA GLY A 796 -18.14 -5.30 8.33
C GLY A 796 -17.94 -5.42 6.83
N PHE A 797 -18.51 -4.51 6.05
CA PHE A 797 -18.35 -4.46 4.59
C PHE A 797 -16.89 -4.24 4.16
N PHE A 798 -16.10 -3.49 4.92
CA PHE A 798 -14.74 -3.09 4.53
C PHE A 798 -13.67 -4.14 4.87
N SER A 799 -14.03 -5.40 4.82
CA SER A 799 -13.11 -6.55 4.95
C SER A 799 -12.38 -6.83 3.64
N SER A 800 -11.06 -7.02 3.69
CA SER A 800 -10.31 -7.52 2.53
C SER A 800 -10.69 -8.97 2.18
N ASP A 801 -11.25 -9.74 3.10
CA ASP A 801 -11.77 -11.09 2.80
C ASP A 801 -12.96 -11.00 1.86
N ARG A 802 -13.94 -10.11 2.12
CA ARG A 802 -15.04 -9.81 1.20
C ARG A 802 -14.51 -9.36 -0.17
N THR A 803 -13.55 -8.42 -0.17
CA THR A 803 -12.92 -7.92 -1.39
C THR A 803 -12.32 -9.06 -2.22
N ILE A 804 -11.53 -9.94 -1.61
CA ILE A 804 -10.91 -11.09 -2.29
C ILE A 804 -11.94 -12.09 -2.82
N LEU A 805 -13.01 -12.36 -2.07
CA LEU A 805 -14.10 -13.23 -2.55
C LEU A 805 -14.78 -12.64 -3.80
N GLU A 806 -14.97 -11.32 -3.87
CA GLU A 806 -15.49 -10.65 -5.06
C GLU A 806 -14.51 -10.76 -6.25
N TYR A 807 -13.21 -10.55 -6.05
CA TYR A 807 -12.19 -10.78 -7.08
C TYR A 807 -12.19 -12.23 -7.55
N ALA A 808 -12.19 -13.19 -6.63
CA ALA A 808 -12.17 -14.62 -6.94
C ALA A 808 -13.37 -15.01 -7.80
N LYS A 809 -14.57 -14.57 -7.42
CA LYS A 809 -15.83 -14.89 -8.11
C LYS A 809 -15.98 -14.13 -9.43
N ASN A 810 -15.79 -12.81 -9.43
CA ASN A 810 -16.18 -11.95 -10.54
C ASN A 810 -15.08 -11.76 -11.59
N ILE A 811 -13.80 -11.80 -11.18
CA ILE A 811 -12.67 -11.48 -12.04
C ILE A 811 -11.82 -12.72 -12.33
N TRP A 812 -11.30 -13.40 -11.30
CA TRP A 812 -10.34 -14.49 -11.49
C TRP A 812 -10.97 -15.84 -11.80
N LYS A 813 -12.22 -16.04 -11.41
CA LYS A 813 -12.94 -17.33 -11.53
C LYS A 813 -12.18 -18.48 -10.86
N ILE A 814 -11.88 -18.29 -9.57
CA ILE A 814 -11.10 -19.22 -8.73
C ILE A 814 -11.92 -19.57 -7.50
N GLU A 815 -11.93 -20.87 -7.17
CA GLU A 815 -12.53 -21.39 -5.95
C GLU A 815 -11.48 -21.63 -4.86
N PRO A 816 -11.82 -21.47 -3.56
CA PRO A 816 -10.95 -21.85 -2.46
C PRO A 816 -10.59 -23.34 -2.48
N LEU A 817 -9.38 -23.68 -2.01
CA LEU A 817 -9.00 -25.07 -1.75
C LEU A 817 -9.84 -25.65 -0.61
N LYS A 818 -10.23 -26.89 -0.74
CA LYS A 818 -10.82 -27.68 0.36
C LYS A 818 -9.68 -28.28 1.17
N LEU A 819 -9.18 -27.51 2.14
CA LEU A 819 -8.06 -27.96 2.97
C LEU A 819 -8.50 -29.22 3.76
N GLU A 820 -7.71 -30.29 3.65
CA GLU A 820 -7.87 -31.48 4.50
C GLU A 820 -7.42 -31.10 5.92
N LYS A 821 -8.29 -31.35 6.90
CA LYS A 821 -8.00 -31.07 8.32
C LYS A 821 -7.06 -32.08 8.89
#